data_4dceab082245cfc2240c3daf2e0f448c
#
_entry.id   4dceab082245cfc2240c3daf2e0f448c
#
_cell.length_a   1.000
_cell.length_b   1.000
_cell.length_c   1.000
_cell.angle_alpha   90.00
_cell.angle_beta   90.00
_cell.angle_gamma   90.00
#
_symmetry.space_group_name_H-M   'P 1'
#
loop_
_entity.id
_entity.type
_entity.pdbx_description
1 polymer ?
#
loop_
_entity_poly.entity_id
_entity_poly.type
_entity_poly.pdbx_seq_one_letter_code
_entity_poly.pdbx_strand_id
1 'polypeptide(L)'
;VVNGGEKRVGIELLRAILDEQGYALVDWHTDSTRLNWRRYLEINELIAVRVDEPEVFRWTHELALEQIGRGAVDGLRIDHVDGLRDPAEYLQRLRLECNRRGRRDAWILAETMNEPGKPLPAGFDVDGTTGYDFLNAFMRTFASKLEHGRLDAAFAKFAGTRMRDRFSERLSLLRGPFAPYVERVVDVFFSEFEYARGRRRPSTRDRADVRTSFELLTAGLSVGRTFLGSGTPSESDIAALDDACFVARSVADEDGELSEVAARYLTEAHDGEFVARWQSLCLLLHVREHEEIRLDRETQWLGFNEPGGDPTTFEAKGGAKDGVKGFHDAMAARAESSPSTLNTTSTHDTRRSEDVRARLLAVLESGAEFERLARTWRTQNRRFARKVGGRFAPDGALEWLIYQTMVAAWPLREGDVDAFANRLVAHTRKVAREARLRTNWIEPDLDFEEAVRAFIDGILHPAAATEFRASLEEFAERIALRGAQWSLLQVALRALCPGVPDLYQGQEFFDFSLGDPDNRRPVDFGRRARALDALGAGPRSVADWTASWGAWRDGRVKLALIKDLLTLRKSAAAVFERSRYVRLKCSSRKDATGVRDLAFARVSPTQTLVARTCIDPGTEPGAAGKAIAVGLSSDVPSIERWREVLCGESATVRKRGATRTLEFRPSGPWPLPIAVFLGEGG
;
A
#
# COMPACT_ATOMS: atom_id res chain seq x y z
N VAL A 1 42.53 -10.86 -28.87
CA VAL A 1 42.75 -12.16 -29.53
C VAL A 1 41.48 -12.58 -30.28
N VAL A 2 40.31 -12.52 -29.71
CA VAL A 2 39.02 -12.91 -30.33
C VAL A 2 38.62 -11.98 -31.50
N ASN A 3 39.04 -10.72 -31.48
CA ASN A 3 38.70 -9.72 -32.50
C ASN A 3 39.74 -9.59 -33.64
N GLY A 4 40.82 -10.37 -33.65
CA GLY A 4 41.95 -10.18 -34.57
C GLY A 4 42.18 -11.25 -35.63
N GLY A 5 41.29 -12.25 -35.75
CA GLY A 5 41.41 -13.31 -36.74
C GLY A 5 40.30 -13.29 -37.80
N GLU A 6 40.42 -14.16 -38.81
CA GLU A 6 39.27 -14.41 -39.71
C GLU A 6 38.02 -14.69 -38.89
N LYS A 7 36.89 -14.07 -39.23
CA LYS A 7 35.61 -14.13 -38.47
C LYS A 7 35.23 -15.56 -38.04
N ARG A 8 35.53 -16.57 -38.85
CA ARG A 8 35.24 -17.98 -38.55
C ARG A 8 36.09 -18.54 -37.43
N VAL A 9 37.39 -18.25 -37.39
CA VAL A 9 38.33 -18.71 -36.34
C VAL A 9 38.03 -18.03 -35.01
N GLY A 10 37.63 -16.76 -35.04
CA GLY A 10 37.21 -16.03 -33.83
C GLY A 10 35.94 -16.60 -33.20
N ILE A 11 34.98 -17.04 -34.05
CA ILE A 11 33.75 -17.66 -33.57
C ILE A 11 34.00 -19.05 -32.97
N GLU A 12 34.85 -19.86 -33.62
CA GLU A 12 35.21 -21.20 -33.12
C GLU A 12 35.96 -21.11 -31.77
N LEU A 13 36.89 -20.16 -31.65
CA LEU A 13 37.57 -19.91 -30.39
C LEU A 13 36.64 -19.43 -29.27
N LEU A 14 35.71 -18.51 -29.60
CA LEU A 14 34.70 -18.04 -28.66
C LEU A 14 33.80 -19.18 -28.17
N ARG A 15 33.36 -20.06 -29.07
CA ARG A 15 32.57 -21.26 -28.69
C ARG A 15 33.35 -22.17 -27.78
N ALA A 16 34.61 -22.47 -28.09
CA ALA A 16 35.45 -23.28 -27.23
C ALA A 16 35.62 -22.67 -25.82
N ILE A 17 35.80 -21.35 -25.73
CA ILE A 17 35.86 -20.65 -24.45
C ILE A 17 34.53 -20.74 -23.70
N LEU A 18 33.42 -20.58 -24.37
CA LEU A 18 32.09 -20.65 -23.75
C LEU A 18 31.74 -22.07 -23.29
N ASP A 19 32.16 -23.11 -24.02
CA ASP A 19 31.92 -24.50 -23.67
C ASP A 19 32.70 -24.93 -22.38
N GLU A 20 33.79 -24.23 -22.05
CA GLU A 20 34.56 -24.43 -20.83
C GLU A 20 34.02 -23.64 -19.61
N GLN A 21 33.04 -22.77 -19.81
CA GLN A 21 32.48 -21.96 -18.71
C GLN A 21 31.48 -22.76 -17.87
N GLY A 22 31.34 -22.39 -16.60
CA GLY A 22 30.29 -22.89 -15.71
C GLY A 22 28.89 -22.33 -16.00
N TYR A 23 28.70 -21.62 -17.12
CA TYR A 23 27.42 -21.03 -17.56
C TYR A 23 27.24 -21.20 -19.06
N ALA A 24 25.97 -21.15 -19.53
CA ALA A 24 25.64 -21.14 -20.95
C ALA A 24 24.97 -19.81 -21.32
N LEU A 25 25.42 -19.19 -22.41
CA LEU A 25 24.71 -18.07 -23.03
C LEU A 25 23.53 -18.61 -23.83
N VAL A 26 22.35 -18.11 -23.55
CA VAL A 26 21.10 -18.50 -24.22
C VAL A 26 20.39 -17.26 -24.74
N ASP A 27 19.45 -17.47 -25.66
CA ASP A 27 18.56 -16.40 -26.12
C ASP A 27 17.73 -15.89 -24.93
N TRP A 28 17.66 -14.57 -24.77
CA TRP A 28 16.97 -13.96 -23.61
C TRP A 28 15.47 -14.28 -23.56
N HIS A 29 14.82 -14.61 -24.69
CA HIS A 29 13.43 -15.06 -24.70
C HIS A 29 13.22 -16.41 -24.00
N THR A 30 14.30 -17.17 -23.77
CA THR A 30 14.24 -18.46 -23.07
C THR A 30 14.58 -18.37 -21.59
N ASP A 31 14.77 -17.16 -21.06
CA ASP A 31 15.18 -16.94 -19.67
C ASP A 31 14.19 -17.56 -18.66
N SER A 32 12.90 -17.39 -18.90
CA SER A 32 11.84 -17.93 -18.06
C SER A 32 11.88 -19.47 -17.94
N THR A 33 12.44 -20.17 -18.92
CA THR A 33 12.49 -21.64 -18.97
C THR A 33 13.86 -22.24 -18.65
N ARG A 34 14.95 -21.47 -18.80
CA ARG A 34 16.32 -21.97 -18.71
C ARG A 34 17.14 -21.41 -17.54
N LEU A 35 16.66 -20.35 -16.85
CA LEU A 35 17.32 -19.77 -15.71
C LEU A 35 17.43 -20.80 -14.58
N ASN A 36 18.63 -21.01 -14.05
CA ASN A 36 18.89 -22.01 -13.02
C ASN A 36 19.31 -21.40 -11.67
N TRP A 37 19.16 -20.09 -11.50
CA TRP A 37 19.31 -19.42 -10.21
C TRP A 37 18.01 -18.74 -9.78
N ARG A 38 17.85 -18.51 -8.46
CA ARG A 38 16.78 -17.71 -7.92
C ARG A 38 17.14 -16.23 -8.09
N ARG A 39 16.26 -15.48 -8.71
CA ARG A 39 16.35 -14.02 -8.89
C ARG A 39 15.39 -13.31 -7.96
N TYR A 40 15.64 -12.03 -7.70
CA TYR A 40 14.67 -11.16 -7.04
C TYR A 40 13.54 -10.86 -8.03
N LEU A 41 12.32 -11.31 -7.72
CA LEU A 41 11.17 -11.26 -8.61
C LEU A 41 11.51 -11.85 -10.01
N GLU A 42 11.49 -11.02 -11.05
CA GLU A 42 11.88 -11.39 -12.42
C GLU A 42 13.09 -10.58 -12.93
N ILE A 43 13.87 -9.98 -12.04
CA ILE A 43 15.05 -9.19 -12.40
C ILE A 43 16.26 -10.12 -12.54
N ASN A 44 16.69 -10.36 -13.78
CA ASN A 44 17.75 -11.33 -14.08
C ASN A 44 19.11 -10.95 -13.49
N GLU A 45 19.37 -9.67 -13.31
CA GLU A 45 20.63 -9.14 -12.77
C GLU A 45 20.74 -9.28 -11.24
N LEU A 46 19.63 -9.57 -10.55
CA LEU A 46 19.60 -9.71 -9.10
C LEU A 46 19.48 -11.17 -8.69
N ILE A 47 20.60 -11.74 -8.28
CA ILE A 47 20.68 -13.12 -7.76
C ILE A 47 20.28 -13.11 -6.29
N ALA A 48 19.31 -13.95 -5.92
CA ALA A 48 18.91 -14.11 -4.52
C ALA A 48 19.99 -14.82 -3.70
N VAL A 49 20.36 -14.21 -2.59
CA VAL A 49 21.37 -14.74 -1.66
C VAL A 49 20.69 -15.68 -0.65
N ARG A 50 21.30 -16.80 -0.36
CA ARG A 50 20.80 -17.82 0.59
C ARG A 50 21.08 -17.43 2.04
N VAL A 51 20.41 -16.40 2.53
CA VAL A 51 20.55 -15.96 3.94
C VAL A 51 19.93 -16.92 4.95
N ASP A 52 19.22 -17.95 4.49
CA ASP A 52 18.78 -19.09 5.29
C ASP A 52 19.97 -19.93 5.79
N GLU A 53 21.07 -20.00 5.02
CA GLU A 53 22.30 -20.66 5.45
C GLU A 53 23.02 -19.86 6.54
N PRO A 54 23.35 -20.47 7.70
CA PRO A 54 23.90 -19.74 8.86
C PRO A 54 25.21 -19.01 8.57
N GLU A 55 26.06 -19.56 7.70
CA GLU A 55 27.32 -18.96 7.34
C GLU A 55 27.17 -17.75 6.44
N VAL A 56 26.25 -17.84 5.46
CA VAL A 56 25.89 -16.75 4.55
C VAL A 56 25.22 -15.62 5.33
N PHE A 57 24.28 -15.96 6.23
CA PHE A 57 23.66 -15.00 7.13
C PHE A 57 24.69 -14.20 7.91
N ARG A 58 25.62 -14.88 8.59
CA ARG A 58 26.67 -14.22 9.37
C ARG A 58 27.49 -13.26 8.53
N TRP A 59 27.92 -13.70 7.37
CA TRP A 59 28.75 -12.91 6.47
C TRP A 59 28.03 -11.67 5.92
N THR A 60 26.78 -11.81 5.51
CA THR A 60 25.99 -10.70 4.94
C THR A 60 25.50 -9.70 5.98
N HIS A 61 25.35 -10.11 7.26
CA HIS A 61 24.81 -9.25 8.32
C HIS A 61 25.87 -8.72 9.27
N GLU A 62 27.14 -9.14 9.15
CA GLU A 62 28.19 -8.79 10.10
C GLU A 62 28.30 -7.29 10.34
N LEU A 63 28.37 -6.48 9.26
CA LEU A 63 28.48 -5.03 9.36
C LEU A 63 27.29 -4.40 10.10
N ALA A 64 26.07 -4.76 9.71
CA ALA A 64 24.85 -4.21 10.33
C ALA A 64 24.77 -4.57 11.81
N LEU A 65 25.05 -5.82 12.15
CA LEU A 65 25.04 -6.32 13.53
C LEU A 65 26.17 -5.71 14.38
N GLU A 66 27.33 -5.40 13.78
CA GLU A 66 28.40 -4.69 14.47
C GLU A 66 27.97 -3.26 14.82
N GLN A 67 27.31 -2.53 13.90
CA GLN A 67 26.80 -1.18 14.17
C GLN A 67 25.72 -1.19 15.25
N ILE A 68 24.83 -2.18 15.24
CA ILE A 68 23.86 -2.40 16.33
C ILE A 68 24.59 -2.62 17.66
N GLY A 69 25.59 -3.52 17.71
CA GLY A 69 26.34 -3.81 18.94
C GLY A 69 27.08 -2.60 19.50
N ARG A 70 27.59 -1.73 18.65
CA ARG A 70 28.25 -0.47 19.05
C ARG A 70 27.26 0.62 19.49
N GLY A 71 25.96 0.43 19.28
CA GLY A 71 24.95 1.47 19.52
C GLY A 71 25.01 2.64 18.52
N ALA A 72 25.65 2.45 17.38
CA ALA A 72 25.66 3.43 16.30
C ALA A 72 24.35 3.40 15.49
N VAL A 73 23.63 2.29 15.55
CA VAL A 73 22.31 2.07 14.94
C VAL A 73 21.39 1.50 16.02
N ASP A 74 20.17 2.02 16.13
CA ASP A 74 19.19 1.62 17.13
C ASP A 74 18.20 0.58 16.63
N GLY A 75 18.09 0.38 15.32
CA GLY A 75 17.14 -0.58 14.74
C GLY A 75 17.48 -0.97 13.32
N LEU A 76 16.76 -1.94 12.80
CA LEU A 76 16.89 -2.51 11.45
C LEU A 76 15.52 -2.56 10.77
N ARG A 77 15.44 -2.13 9.51
CA ARG A 77 14.33 -2.42 8.61
C ARG A 77 14.76 -3.54 7.67
N ILE A 78 14.03 -4.62 7.68
CA ILE A 78 14.28 -5.77 6.82
C ILE A 78 13.29 -5.74 5.67
N ASP A 79 13.84 -5.61 4.49
CA ASP A 79 13.10 -5.52 3.23
C ASP A 79 12.64 -6.90 2.77
N HIS A 80 11.42 -7.00 2.24
CA HIS A 80 10.88 -8.17 1.54
C HIS A 80 11.06 -9.51 2.27
N VAL A 81 10.78 -9.55 3.58
CA VAL A 81 10.96 -10.78 4.39
C VAL A 81 10.10 -11.95 3.89
N ASP A 82 8.94 -11.66 3.31
CA ASP A 82 8.03 -12.68 2.78
C ASP A 82 8.66 -13.49 1.63
N GLY A 83 9.68 -12.93 0.97
CA GLY A 83 10.48 -13.58 -0.06
C GLY A 83 11.43 -14.66 0.46
N LEU A 84 11.69 -14.73 1.75
CA LEU A 84 12.59 -15.71 2.34
C LEU A 84 11.96 -17.11 2.39
N ARG A 85 12.80 -18.13 2.47
CA ARG A 85 12.37 -19.52 2.64
C ARG A 85 11.56 -19.70 3.93
N ASP A 86 12.14 -19.31 5.05
CA ASP A 86 11.54 -19.29 6.38
C ASP A 86 11.75 -17.89 7.00
N PRO A 87 10.78 -16.98 6.84
CA PRO A 87 10.88 -15.63 7.42
C PRO A 87 10.95 -15.64 8.94
N ALA A 88 10.23 -16.57 9.60
CA ALA A 88 10.18 -16.64 11.05
C ALA A 88 11.54 -17.04 11.63
N GLU A 89 12.18 -18.10 11.09
CA GLU A 89 13.51 -18.52 11.51
C GLU A 89 14.54 -17.40 11.30
N TYR A 90 14.49 -16.74 10.15
CA TYR A 90 15.40 -15.62 9.84
C TYR A 90 15.28 -14.48 10.85
N LEU A 91 14.04 -14.04 11.16
CA LEU A 91 13.78 -12.94 12.08
C LEU A 91 14.16 -13.30 13.52
N GLN A 92 13.88 -14.53 13.97
CA GLN A 92 14.33 -15.05 15.26
C GLN A 92 15.86 -15.08 15.37
N ARG A 93 16.55 -15.54 14.32
CA ARG A 93 18.02 -15.54 14.24
C ARG A 93 18.57 -14.11 14.33
N LEU A 94 17.96 -13.18 13.61
CA LEU A 94 18.35 -11.76 13.65
C LEU A 94 18.20 -11.17 15.05
N ARG A 95 17.06 -11.41 15.70
CA ARG A 95 16.79 -10.97 17.08
C ARG A 95 17.80 -11.56 18.05
N LEU A 96 18.08 -12.87 17.93
CA LEU A 96 19.08 -13.55 18.77
C LEU A 96 20.47 -12.94 18.62
N GLU A 97 20.87 -12.58 17.40
CA GLU A 97 22.17 -11.96 17.14
C GLU A 97 22.28 -10.53 17.69
N CYS A 98 21.18 -9.75 17.66
CA CYS A 98 21.12 -8.47 18.37
C CYS A 98 21.25 -8.66 19.88
N ASN A 99 20.54 -9.63 20.46
CA ASN A 99 20.58 -9.96 21.89
C ASN A 99 21.99 -10.38 22.34
N ARG A 100 22.69 -11.19 21.56
CA ARG A 100 24.09 -11.63 21.81
C ARG A 100 25.06 -10.46 21.89
N ARG A 101 24.75 -9.36 21.17
CA ARG A 101 25.55 -8.12 21.19
C ARG A 101 25.09 -7.13 22.28
N GLY A 102 24.23 -7.57 23.20
CA GLY A 102 23.73 -6.75 24.29
C GLY A 102 22.60 -5.78 23.93
N ARG A 103 22.06 -5.85 22.71
CA ARG A 103 21.03 -4.95 22.20
C ARG A 103 19.67 -5.65 22.11
N ARG A 104 19.11 -5.97 23.29
CA ARG A 104 17.75 -6.53 23.41
C ARG A 104 16.66 -5.54 23.03
N ASP A 105 17.00 -4.26 23.03
CA ASP A 105 16.17 -3.10 22.70
C ASP A 105 16.24 -2.72 21.22
N ALA A 106 17.01 -3.42 20.40
CA ALA A 106 17.12 -3.14 18.97
C ALA A 106 15.73 -3.21 18.31
N TRP A 107 15.35 -2.11 17.64
CA TRP A 107 14.06 -1.98 16.97
C TRP A 107 14.10 -2.68 15.61
N ILE A 108 13.39 -3.78 15.45
CA ILE A 108 13.35 -4.56 14.22
C ILE A 108 11.99 -4.39 13.54
N LEU A 109 12.00 -3.88 12.32
CA LEU A 109 10.84 -3.72 11.47
C LEU A 109 10.94 -4.65 10.26
N ALA A 110 9.87 -5.39 9.99
CA ALA A 110 9.75 -6.20 8.79
C ALA A 110 8.91 -5.49 7.71
N GLU A 111 9.37 -5.50 6.47
CA GLU A 111 8.49 -5.20 5.37
C GLU A 111 7.70 -6.45 5.00
N THR A 112 6.41 -6.39 5.26
CA THR A 112 5.44 -7.44 4.95
C THR A 112 4.07 -6.80 4.71
N MET A 113 3.28 -7.41 3.83
CA MET A 113 1.96 -6.89 3.44
C MET A 113 0.88 -7.52 4.32
N ASN A 114 0.57 -6.85 5.44
CA ASN A 114 -0.47 -7.28 6.35
C ASN A 114 -1.81 -6.61 6.06
N GLU A 115 -2.89 -7.36 6.26
CA GLU A 115 -4.23 -6.77 6.31
C GLU A 115 -4.43 -5.97 7.60
N PRO A 116 -5.17 -4.83 7.53
CA PRO A 116 -5.45 -4.03 8.72
C PRO A 116 -6.11 -4.83 9.85
N GLY A 117 -5.50 -4.78 11.04
CA GLY A 117 -6.01 -5.44 12.25
C GLY A 117 -5.74 -6.94 12.35
N LYS A 118 -5.04 -7.56 11.41
CA LYS A 118 -4.55 -8.92 11.57
C LYS A 118 -3.21 -8.96 12.32
N PRO A 119 -2.99 -9.95 13.18
CA PRO A 119 -1.71 -10.15 13.83
C PRO A 119 -0.62 -10.51 12.80
N LEU A 120 0.63 -10.28 13.17
CA LEU A 120 1.77 -10.78 12.41
C LEU A 120 1.76 -12.32 12.37
N PRO A 121 2.36 -12.93 11.32
CA PRO A 121 2.52 -14.38 11.29
C PRO A 121 3.22 -14.90 12.54
N ALA A 122 2.84 -16.10 12.97
CA ALA A 122 3.45 -16.74 14.15
C ALA A 122 4.97 -16.87 13.98
N GLY A 123 5.71 -16.56 15.04
CA GLY A 123 7.17 -16.66 15.05
C GLY A 123 7.91 -15.44 14.48
N PHE A 124 7.22 -14.41 13.99
CA PHE A 124 7.87 -13.15 13.62
C PHE A 124 8.31 -12.39 14.87
N ASP A 125 9.59 -12.51 15.24
CA ASP A 125 10.18 -11.82 16.40
C ASP A 125 10.66 -10.42 15.99
N VAL A 126 9.69 -9.53 15.77
CA VAL A 126 9.90 -8.14 15.36
C VAL A 126 9.06 -7.19 16.22
N ASP A 127 9.44 -5.91 16.24
CA ASP A 127 8.71 -4.87 16.97
C ASP A 127 7.53 -4.30 16.16
N GLY A 128 7.54 -4.52 14.85
CA GLY A 128 6.50 -4.04 13.96
C GLY A 128 6.83 -4.24 12.47
N THR A 129 6.03 -3.56 11.64
CA THR A 129 6.16 -3.58 10.17
C THR A 129 6.40 -2.19 9.60
N THR A 130 6.61 -2.11 8.28
CA THR A 130 6.64 -0.84 7.53
C THR A 130 5.30 -0.11 7.48
N GLY A 131 4.18 -0.74 7.89
CA GLY A 131 2.94 -0.05 8.20
C GLY A 131 2.02 0.27 7.03
N TYR A 132 2.09 -0.42 5.90
CA TYR A 132 1.14 -0.26 4.78
C TYR A 132 -0.31 -0.55 5.17
N ASP A 133 -0.53 -1.38 6.19
CA ASP A 133 -1.84 -1.65 6.75
C ASP A 133 -2.52 -0.39 7.33
N PHE A 134 -1.74 0.59 7.85
CA PHE A 134 -2.29 1.88 8.30
C PHE A 134 -2.84 2.70 7.12
N LEU A 135 -2.09 2.81 6.02
CA LEU A 135 -2.53 3.47 4.79
C LEU A 135 -3.85 2.86 4.30
N ASN A 136 -3.90 1.53 4.21
CA ASN A 136 -5.09 0.81 3.74
C ASN A 136 -6.27 0.94 4.71
N ALA A 137 -6.03 0.91 6.04
CA ALA A 137 -7.06 1.15 7.05
C ALA A 137 -7.67 2.56 6.91
N PHE A 138 -6.83 3.58 6.70
CA PHE A 138 -7.29 4.95 6.48
C PHE A 138 -8.18 5.03 5.23
N MET A 139 -7.73 4.54 4.11
CA MET A 139 -8.47 4.60 2.85
C MET A 139 -9.81 3.85 2.94
N ARG A 140 -9.84 2.65 3.49
CA ARG A 140 -11.07 1.85 3.70
C ARG A 140 -12.06 2.52 4.66
N THR A 141 -11.57 3.29 5.63
CA THR A 141 -12.42 3.98 6.61
C THR A 141 -13.21 5.10 5.99
N PHE A 142 -12.58 5.88 5.12
CA PHE A 142 -13.15 7.12 4.61
C PHE A 142 -13.68 7.00 3.17
N ALA A 143 -13.38 5.93 2.45
CA ALA A 143 -13.98 5.65 1.16
C ALA A 143 -15.46 5.20 1.33
N SER A 144 -16.36 5.85 0.62
CA SER A 144 -17.78 5.50 0.61
C SER A 144 -18.03 4.29 -0.29
N LYS A 145 -18.53 3.19 0.27
CA LYS A 145 -18.93 2.00 -0.48
C LYS A 145 -19.97 2.30 -1.56
N LEU A 146 -20.93 3.18 -1.24
CA LEU A 146 -21.99 3.58 -2.19
C LEU A 146 -21.40 4.33 -3.39
N GLU A 147 -20.52 5.32 -3.14
CA GLU A 147 -19.91 6.10 -4.22
C GLU A 147 -18.91 5.28 -5.02
N HIS A 148 -18.17 4.36 -4.36
CA HIS A 148 -17.30 3.41 -5.05
C HIS A 148 -18.10 2.53 -6.03
N GLY A 149 -19.24 1.96 -5.59
CA GLY A 149 -20.10 1.16 -6.47
C GLY A 149 -20.68 1.96 -7.65
N ARG A 150 -20.91 3.27 -7.48
CA ARG A 150 -21.30 4.15 -8.59
C ARG A 150 -20.18 4.36 -9.60
N LEU A 151 -18.95 4.61 -9.12
CA LEU A 151 -17.79 4.76 -9.99
C LEU A 151 -17.46 3.48 -10.73
N ASP A 152 -17.60 2.32 -10.07
CA ASP A 152 -17.42 1.01 -10.71
C ASP A 152 -18.41 0.81 -11.86
N ALA A 153 -19.70 1.07 -11.62
CA ALA A 153 -20.72 1.00 -12.66
C ALA A 153 -20.50 2.02 -13.80
N ALA A 154 -19.99 3.21 -13.48
CA ALA A 154 -19.64 4.24 -14.47
C ALA A 154 -18.42 3.82 -15.31
N PHE A 155 -17.40 3.27 -14.66
CA PHE A 155 -16.20 2.74 -15.30
C PHE A 155 -16.54 1.61 -16.28
N ALA A 156 -17.36 0.62 -15.85
CA ALA A 156 -17.76 -0.49 -16.72
C ALA A 156 -18.42 0.00 -18.03
N LYS A 157 -19.23 1.07 -17.97
CA LYS A 157 -19.84 1.70 -19.15
C LYS A 157 -18.83 2.49 -19.97
N PHE A 158 -17.87 3.13 -19.31
CA PHE A 158 -16.86 3.97 -19.98
C PHE A 158 -15.78 3.12 -20.64
N ALA A 159 -15.23 2.14 -19.95
CA ALA A 159 -14.14 1.29 -20.43
C ALA A 159 -14.61 0.21 -21.40
N GLY A 160 -15.85 -0.28 -21.24
CA GLY A 160 -16.40 -1.35 -22.09
C GLY A 160 -15.76 -2.73 -21.85
N THR A 161 -15.00 -2.88 -20.77
CA THR A 161 -14.30 -4.13 -20.40
C THR A 161 -14.70 -4.54 -18.99
N ARG A 162 -14.94 -5.84 -18.79
CA ARG A 162 -14.89 -6.48 -17.47
C ARG A 162 -13.51 -7.12 -17.31
N MET A 163 -12.96 -7.02 -16.13
CA MET A 163 -11.75 -7.76 -15.79
C MET A 163 -11.94 -9.28 -15.92
N ARG A 164 -10.85 -9.98 -16.23
CA ARG A 164 -10.82 -11.44 -16.02
C ARG A 164 -10.92 -11.71 -14.53
N ASP A 165 -11.59 -12.82 -14.17
CA ASP A 165 -11.60 -13.25 -12.79
C ASP A 165 -10.16 -13.58 -12.34
N ARG A 166 -9.87 -13.36 -11.05
CA ARG A 166 -8.54 -13.53 -10.47
C ARG A 166 -7.98 -14.94 -10.64
N PHE A 167 -8.83 -15.95 -10.48
CA PHE A 167 -8.44 -17.35 -10.60
C PHE A 167 -7.94 -17.68 -12.01
N SER A 168 -8.70 -17.29 -13.03
CA SER A 168 -8.33 -17.52 -14.43
C SER A 168 -7.05 -16.77 -14.84
N GLU A 169 -6.85 -15.54 -14.33
CA GLU A 169 -5.61 -14.79 -14.60
C GLU A 169 -4.40 -15.49 -13.96
N ARG A 170 -4.50 -15.88 -12.69
CA ARG A 170 -3.43 -16.59 -11.97
C ARG A 170 -3.12 -17.94 -12.63
N LEU A 171 -4.14 -18.69 -13.01
CA LEU A 171 -3.96 -19.97 -13.71
C LEU A 171 -3.26 -19.79 -15.07
N SER A 172 -3.60 -18.72 -15.79
CA SER A 172 -2.91 -18.38 -17.05
C SER A 172 -1.42 -18.07 -16.82
N LEU A 173 -1.10 -17.34 -15.76
CA LEU A 173 0.29 -17.05 -15.39
C LEU A 173 1.06 -18.32 -14.99
N LEU A 174 0.45 -19.21 -14.19
CA LEU A 174 1.04 -20.49 -13.77
C LEU A 174 1.32 -21.42 -14.95
N ARG A 175 0.43 -21.46 -15.93
CA ARG A 175 0.58 -22.26 -17.16
C ARG A 175 1.45 -21.61 -18.25
N GLY A 176 1.77 -20.33 -18.07
CA GLY A 176 2.62 -19.54 -18.95
C GLY A 176 3.98 -19.25 -18.33
N PRO A 177 4.27 -17.99 -17.96
CA PRO A 177 5.61 -17.57 -17.49
C PRO A 177 6.06 -18.24 -16.19
N PHE A 178 5.15 -18.73 -15.35
CA PHE A 178 5.49 -19.44 -14.12
C PHE A 178 5.52 -20.96 -14.25
N ALA A 179 5.24 -21.54 -15.42
CA ALA A 179 5.27 -22.98 -15.63
C ALA A 179 6.58 -23.68 -15.17
N PRO A 180 7.77 -23.10 -15.40
CA PRO A 180 9.02 -23.71 -14.91
C PRO A 180 9.14 -23.74 -13.39
N TYR A 181 8.53 -22.77 -12.69
CA TYR A 181 8.50 -22.78 -11.22
C TYR A 181 7.56 -23.85 -10.69
N VAL A 182 6.41 -24.06 -11.33
CA VAL A 182 5.48 -25.15 -11.02
C VAL A 182 6.19 -26.50 -11.22
N GLU A 183 6.89 -26.69 -12.37
CA GLU A 183 7.64 -27.90 -12.64
C GLU A 183 8.69 -28.19 -11.56
N ARG A 184 9.41 -27.17 -11.07
CA ARG A 184 10.38 -27.35 -9.99
C ARG A 184 9.73 -27.78 -8.67
N VAL A 185 8.54 -27.27 -8.34
CA VAL A 185 7.77 -27.73 -7.17
C VAL A 185 7.43 -29.20 -7.34
N VAL A 186 6.93 -29.59 -8.51
CA VAL A 186 6.56 -30.97 -8.84
C VAL A 186 7.80 -31.89 -8.81
N ASP A 187 8.94 -31.48 -9.37
CA ASP A 187 10.18 -32.25 -9.35
C ASP A 187 10.63 -32.57 -7.92
N VAL A 188 10.65 -31.55 -7.05
CA VAL A 188 11.07 -31.72 -5.67
C VAL A 188 10.06 -32.54 -4.88
N PHE A 189 8.76 -32.34 -5.10
CA PHE A 189 7.70 -33.15 -4.53
C PHE A 189 7.93 -34.64 -4.82
N PHE A 190 8.14 -35.03 -6.08
CA PHE A 190 8.39 -36.42 -6.41
C PHE A 190 9.70 -36.94 -5.84
N SER A 191 10.76 -36.13 -5.84
CA SER A 191 12.06 -36.50 -5.24
C SER A 191 11.93 -36.84 -3.75
N GLU A 192 11.22 -36.00 -2.98
CA GLU A 192 11.01 -36.23 -1.54
C GLU A 192 10.10 -37.43 -1.26
N PHE A 193 9.03 -37.58 -2.03
CA PHE A 193 8.11 -38.72 -1.83
C PHE A 193 8.66 -40.04 -2.33
N GLU A 194 9.43 -40.08 -3.40
CA GLU A 194 10.12 -41.30 -3.87
C GLU A 194 11.16 -41.77 -2.85
N TYR A 195 11.96 -40.82 -2.30
CA TYR A 195 12.97 -41.16 -1.31
C TYR A 195 12.38 -41.67 0.01
N ALA A 196 11.29 -41.06 0.47
CA ALA A 196 10.64 -41.43 1.73
C ALA A 196 9.92 -42.78 1.69
N ARG A 197 9.46 -43.27 0.53
CA ARG A 197 8.59 -44.46 0.41
C ARG A 197 9.18 -45.61 -0.40
N GLY A 198 10.38 -45.49 -0.96
CA GLY A 198 11.02 -46.56 -1.75
C GLY A 198 10.19 -47.03 -2.96
N ARG A 199 9.35 -46.16 -3.52
CA ARG A 199 8.38 -46.50 -4.57
C ARG A 199 8.88 -46.20 -5.99
N ARG A 200 8.30 -46.99 -6.95
CA ARG A 200 8.49 -46.88 -8.39
C ARG A 200 8.25 -45.45 -8.89
N ARG A 201 9.00 -44.97 -9.89
CA ARG A 201 8.79 -43.69 -10.56
C ARG A 201 7.32 -43.48 -10.92
N PRO A 202 6.71 -42.31 -10.59
CA PRO A 202 5.33 -42.03 -10.94
C PRO A 202 5.12 -42.09 -12.46
N SER A 203 3.92 -42.46 -12.87
CA SER A 203 3.53 -42.40 -14.27
C SER A 203 3.47 -40.94 -14.75
N THR A 204 3.54 -40.70 -16.06
CA THR A 204 3.34 -39.38 -16.66
C THR A 204 1.98 -38.79 -16.31
N ARG A 205 0.96 -39.63 -16.11
CA ARG A 205 -0.39 -39.22 -15.72
C ARG A 205 -0.40 -38.72 -14.28
N ASP A 206 0.19 -39.46 -13.34
CA ASP A 206 0.30 -39.03 -11.93
C ASP A 206 1.02 -37.70 -11.79
N ARG A 207 2.06 -37.46 -12.64
CA ARG A 207 2.80 -36.19 -12.66
C ARG A 207 1.93 -35.03 -13.16
N ALA A 208 1.12 -35.27 -14.20
CA ALA A 208 0.22 -34.25 -14.74
C ALA A 208 -0.88 -33.86 -13.72
N ASP A 209 -1.44 -34.86 -13.03
CA ASP A 209 -2.47 -34.66 -12.01
C ASP A 209 -1.90 -33.87 -10.81
N VAL A 210 -0.70 -34.18 -10.33
CA VAL A 210 -0.02 -33.44 -9.25
C VAL A 210 0.30 -32.01 -9.68
N ARG A 211 0.78 -31.82 -10.91
CA ARG A 211 1.01 -30.48 -11.46
C ARG A 211 -0.29 -29.67 -11.46
N THR A 212 -1.37 -30.23 -12.00
CA THR A 212 -2.68 -29.57 -12.03
C THR A 212 -3.18 -29.25 -10.63
N SER A 213 -2.97 -30.16 -9.66
CA SER A 213 -3.32 -29.95 -8.26
C SER A 213 -2.65 -28.70 -7.68
N PHE A 214 -1.34 -28.55 -7.88
CA PHE A 214 -0.61 -27.35 -7.42
C PHE A 214 -1.02 -26.09 -8.19
N GLU A 215 -1.26 -26.18 -9.51
CA GLU A 215 -1.73 -25.02 -10.30
C GLU A 215 -3.08 -24.50 -9.80
N LEU A 216 -4.05 -25.38 -9.58
CA LEU A 216 -5.40 -25.02 -9.15
C LEU A 216 -5.42 -24.47 -7.72
N LEU A 217 -4.73 -25.14 -6.78
CA LEU A 217 -4.61 -24.66 -5.41
C LEU A 217 -3.95 -23.29 -5.36
N THR A 218 -2.84 -23.10 -6.08
CA THR A 218 -2.11 -21.83 -6.10
C THR A 218 -2.94 -20.71 -6.73
N ALA A 219 -3.70 -21.00 -7.78
CA ALA A 219 -4.59 -20.03 -8.41
C ALA A 219 -5.72 -19.59 -7.46
N GLY A 220 -6.24 -20.50 -6.63
CA GLY A 220 -7.30 -20.23 -5.66
C GLY A 220 -6.86 -19.50 -4.39
N LEU A 221 -5.55 -19.43 -4.10
CA LEU A 221 -5.05 -18.88 -2.85
C LEU A 221 -5.36 -17.37 -2.72
N SER A 222 -6.05 -16.97 -1.65
CA SER A 222 -6.45 -15.58 -1.41
C SER A 222 -5.35 -14.72 -0.80
N VAL A 223 -4.35 -15.34 -0.16
CA VAL A 223 -3.21 -14.69 0.49
C VAL A 223 -1.95 -14.73 -0.39
N GLY A 224 -0.95 -13.92 -0.07
CA GLY A 224 0.33 -13.89 -0.79
C GLY A 224 1.09 -15.21 -0.65
N ARG A 225 1.12 -15.77 0.56
CA ARG A 225 1.67 -17.10 0.87
C ARG A 225 1.10 -17.62 2.18
N THR A 226 1.30 -18.91 2.44
CA THR A 226 1.19 -19.52 3.77
C THR A 226 2.55 -19.49 4.48
N PHE A 227 2.54 -19.75 5.78
CA PHE A 227 3.77 -19.82 6.60
C PHE A 227 3.95 -21.22 7.19
N LEU A 228 3.71 -22.25 6.37
CA LEU A 228 4.01 -23.64 6.70
C LEU A 228 5.53 -23.80 6.91
N GLY A 229 5.92 -24.58 7.92
CA GLY A 229 7.32 -24.76 8.28
C GLY A 229 7.50 -25.84 9.34
N SER A 230 8.51 -25.77 10.19
CA SER A 230 8.87 -26.78 11.19
C SER A 230 7.86 -26.95 12.34
N GLY A 231 6.87 -26.06 12.46
CA GLY A 231 5.80 -26.12 13.47
C GLY A 231 4.50 -26.72 12.95
N THR A 232 3.52 -26.94 13.82
CA THR A 232 2.17 -27.31 13.41
C THR A 232 1.57 -26.20 12.54
N PRO A 233 0.93 -26.52 11.39
CA PRO A 233 0.24 -25.54 10.57
C PRO A 233 -0.73 -24.67 11.38
N SER A 234 -0.70 -23.38 11.19
CA SER A 234 -1.60 -22.46 11.90
C SER A 234 -3.04 -22.59 11.40
N GLU A 235 -4.01 -22.21 12.24
CA GLU A 235 -5.42 -22.15 11.81
C GLU A 235 -5.61 -21.24 10.59
N SER A 236 -4.83 -20.16 10.48
CA SER A 236 -4.89 -19.25 9.34
C SER A 236 -4.33 -19.88 8.06
N ASP A 237 -3.28 -20.71 8.14
CA ASP A 237 -2.76 -21.43 6.99
C ASP A 237 -3.73 -22.49 6.47
N ILE A 238 -4.33 -23.25 7.40
CA ILE A 238 -5.35 -24.26 7.06
C ILE A 238 -6.55 -23.58 6.41
N ALA A 239 -7.07 -22.50 6.99
CA ALA A 239 -8.19 -21.76 6.43
C ALA A 239 -7.88 -21.20 5.03
N ALA A 240 -6.66 -20.71 4.79
CA ALA A 240 -6.25 -20.23 3.47
C ALA A 240 -6.20 -21.35 2.41
N LEU A 241 -5.78 -22.55 2.79
CA LEU A 241 -5.78 -23.72 1.91
C LEU A 241 -7.21 -24.20 1.62
N ASP A 242 -8.08 -24.24 2.63
CA ASP A 242 -9.49 -24.63 2.48
C ASP A 242 -10.24 -23.65 1.57
N ASP A 243 -10.04 -22.35 1.77
CA ASP A 243 -10.60 -21.30 0.91
C ASP A 243 -10.11 -21.45 -0.54
N ALA A 244 -8.82 -21.76 -0.74
CA ALA A 244 -8.25 -21.97 -2.07
C ALA A 244 -8.87 -23.21 -2.76
N CYS A 245 -9.08 -24.30 -2.04
CA CYS A 245 -9.77 -25.49 -2.56
C CYS A 245 -11.23 -25.17 -2.91
N PHE A 246 -11.93 -24.40 -2.07
CA PHE A 246 -13.30 -23.97 -2.35
C PHE A 246 -13.39 -23.13 -3.63
N VAL A 247 -12.48 -22.17 -3.81
CA VAL A 247 -12.40 -21.34 -5.04
C VAL A 247 -12.11 -22.23 -6.25
N ALA A 248 -11.12 -23.12 -6.18
CA ALA A 248 -10.75 -24.01 -7.26
C ALA A 248 -11.95 -24.88 -7.72
N ARG A 249 -12.69 -25.50 -6.78
CA ARG A 249 -13.90 -26.28 -7.07
C ARG A 249 -15.01 -25.45 -7.70
N SER A 250 -15.16 -24.20 -7.28
CA SER A 250 -16.23 -23.33 -7.79
C SER A 250 -16.00 -22.83 -9.21
N VAL A 251 -14.76 -22.89 -9.71
CA VAL A 251 -14.37 -22.31 -11.01
C VAL A 251 -13.88 -23.37 -12.02
N ALA A 252 -13.24 -24.45 -11.56
CA ALA A 252 -12.58 -25.45 -12.41
C ALA A 252 -13.36 -26.76 -12.56
N ASP A 253 -14.64 -26.77 -12.22
CA ASP A 253 -15.54 -27.95 -12.31
C ASP A 253 -14.91 -29.21 -11.68
N GLU A 254 -14.94 -30.35 -12.40
CA GLU A 254 -14.44 -31.66 -11.93
C GLU A 254 -12.93 -31.64 -11.59
N ASP A 255 -12.13 -30.85 -12.31
CA ASP A 255 -10.69 -30.73 -12.03
C ASP A 255 -10.41 -30.01 -10.71
N GLY A 256 -11.35 -29.22 -10.22
CA GLY A 256 -11.19 -28.45 -8.96
C GLY A 256 -10.96 -29.32 -7.73
N GLU A 257 -11.44 -30.57 -7.72
CA GLU A 257 -11.19 -31.52 -6.63
C GLU A 257 -9.71 -31.90 -6.48
N LEU A 258 -8.93 -31.81 -7.56
CA LEU A 258 -7.49 -32.09 -7.51
C LEU A 258 -6.74 -31.12 -6.58
N SER A 259 -7.25 -29.92 -6.35
CA SER A 259 -6.65 -28.95 -5.43
C SER A 259 -6.53 -29.49 -3.99
N GLU A 260 -7.47 -30.34 -3.55
CA GLU A 260 -7.44 -30.96 -2.22
C GLU A 260 -6.27 -31.93 -2.03
N VAL A 261 -5.82 -32.55 -3.13
CA VAL A 261 -4.66 -33.44 -3.10
C VAL A 261 -3.40 -32.64 -2.75
N ALA A 262 -3.19 -31.47 -3.38
CA ALA A 262 -2.07 -30.61 -3.07
C ALA A 262 -2.17 -30.05 -1.63
N ALA A 263 -3.34 -29.57 -1.20
CA ALA A 263 -3.56 -29.04 0.14
C ALA A 263 -3.24 -30.09 1.23
N ARG A 264 -3.67 -31.33 1.04
CA ARG A 264 -3.35 -32.44 1.96
C ARG A 264 -1.84 -32.69 2.05
N TYR A 265 -1.13 -32.76 0.91
CA TYR A 265 0.31 -32.96 0.94
C TYR A 265 1.06 -31.81 1.61
N LEU A 266 0.63 -30.57 1.41
CA LEU A 266 1.22 -29.40 2.06
C LEU A 266 1.03 -29.43 3.58
N THR A 267 -0.10 -29.92 4.07
CA THR A 267 -0.38 -30.03 5.51
C THR A 267 0.29 -31.25 6.17
N GLU A 268 0.40 -32.38 5.44
CA GLU A 268 1.04 -33.61 5.95
C GLU A 268 2.57 -33.53 5.99
N ALA A 269 3.19 -32.78 5.06
CA ALA A 269 4.65 -32.62 4.95
C ALA A 269 5.04 -31.15 4.97
N HIS A 270 4.50 -30.42 5.94
CA HIS A 270 4.58 -28.94 6.04
C HIS A 270 6.00 -28.36 6.19
N ASP A 271 7.01 -29.16 6.50
CA ASP A 271 8.43 -28.81 6.60
C ASP A 271 9.27 -29.23 5.38
N GLY A 272 8.65 -29.83 4.35
CA GLY A 272 9.32 -30.27 3.14
C GLY A 272 9.89 -29.16 2.27
N GLU A 273 10.97 -29.47 1.52
CA GLU A 273 11.56 -28.53 0.56
C GLU A 273 10.56 -28.12 -0.53
N PHE A 274 9.69 -29.04 -0.97
CA PHE A 274 8.66 -28.71 -1.96
C PHE A 274 7.66 -27.67 -1.42
N VAL A 275 7.34 -27.72 -0.11
CA VAL A 275 6.46 -26.72 0.55
C VAL A 275 7.11 -25.35 0.52
N ALA A 276 8.38 -25.24 0.90
CA ALA A 276 9.12 -23.98 0.86
C ALA A 276 9.19 -23.38 -0.57
N ARG A 277 9.37 -24.24 -1.59
CA ARG A 277 9.36 -23.83 -3.00
C ARG A 277 7.98 -23.40 -3.48
N TRP A 278 6.94 -24.12 -3.08
CA TRP A 278 5.57 -23.77 -3.40
C TRP A 278 5.18 -22.42 -2.76
N GLN A 279 5.51 -22.20 -1.49
CA GLN A 279 5.28 -20.92 -0.83
C GLN A 279 6.01 -19.76 -1.53
N SER A 280 7.24 -20.01 -2.01
CA SER A 280 7.97 -19.01 -2.81
C SER A 280 7.28 -18.72 -4.15
N LEU A 281 6.75 -19.75 -4.82
CA LEU A 281 5.96 -19.59 -6.04
C LEU A 281 4.67 -18.79 -5.77
N CYS A 282 3.96 -19.08 -4.67
CA CYS A 282 2.76 -18.33 -4.28
C CYS A 282 3.04 -16.84 -4.14
N LEU A 283 4.11 -16.47 -3.43
CA LEU A 283 4.49 -15.09 -3.27
C LEU A 283 4.85 -14.42 -4.60
N LEU A 284 5.68 -15.05 -5.43
CA LEU A 284 6.05 -14.52 -6.74
C LEU A 284 4.81 -14.29 -7.62
N LEU A 285 3.89 -15.24 -7.62
CA LEU A 285 2.62 -15.12 -8.34
C LEU A 285 1.76 -13.98 -7.78
N HIS A 286 1.70 -13.85 -6.44
CA HIS A 286 0.94 -12.77 -5.79
C HIS A 286 1.50 -11.41 -6.16
N VAL A 287 2.80 -11.20 -6.04
CA VAL A 287 3.43 -9.94 -6.42
C VAL A 287 3.16 -9.63 -7.89
N ARG A 288 3.34 -10.60 -8.77
CA ARG A 288 3.12 -10.39 -10.22
C ARG A 288 1.65 -10.11 -10.55
N GLU A 289 0.73 -10.92 -10.05
CA GLU A 289 -0.70 -10.79 -10.39
C GLU A 289 -1.33 -9.61 -9.64
N HIS A 290 -1.15 -9.54 -8.32
CA HIS A 290 -1.83 -8.55 -7.49
C HIS A 290 -1.14 -7.20 -7.50
N GLU A 291 0.14 -7.14 -7.11
CA GLU A 291 0.83 -5.87 -6.91
C GLU A 291 1.24 -5.19 -8.23
N GLU A 292 1.52 -5.94 -9.29
CA GLU A 292 1.92 -5.34 -10.57
C GLU A 292 0.76 -5.27 -11.56
N ILE A 293 0.14 -6.40 -11.91
CA ILE A 293 -0.85 -6.45 -12.99
C ILE A 293 -2.20 -5.87 -12.55
N ARG A 294 -2.75 -6.36 -11.44
CA ARG A 294 -4.10 -6.01 -11.01
C ARG A 294 -4.22 -4.55 -10.60
N LEU A 295 -3.27 -4.03 -9.82
CA LEU A 295 -3.29 -2.63 -9.40
C LEU A 295 -3.19 -1.64 -10.56
N ASP A 296 -2.73 -2.05 -11.74
CA ASP A 296 -2.67 -1.23 -12.95
C ASP A 296 -3.80 -1.49 -13.95
N ARG A 297 -4.56 -2.57 -13.77
CA ARG A 297 -5.74 -2.89 -14.59
C ARG A 297 -7.05 -2.45 -13.98
N GLU A 298 -7.19 -2.57 -12.66
CA GLU A 298 -8.40 -2.18 -11.93
C GLU A 298 -8.40 -0.69 -11.64
N THR A 299 -8.78 0.11 -12.64
CA THR A 299 -8.66 1.56 -12.62
C THR A 299 -9.98 2.29 -12.32
N GLN A 300 -11.02 1.57 -11.87
CA GLN A 300 -12.33 2.16 -11.53
C GLN A 300 -12.22 3.27 -10.49
N TRP A 301 -11.43 3.05 -9.43
CA TRP A 301 -11.03 4.08 -8.47
C TRP A 301 -9.64 3.80 -7.91
N LEU A 302 -8.71 4.72 -8.20
CA LEU A 302 -7.29 4.53 -7.94
C LEU A 302 -6.87 4.62 -6.46
N GLY A 303 -7.81 4.93 -5.57
CA GLY A 303 -7.50 5.13 -4.15
C GLY A 303 -7.09 3.86 -3.38
N PHE A 304 -7.46 2.68 -3.88
CA PHE A 304 -7.07 1.38 -3.30
C PHE A 304 -5.88 0.71 -4.00
N ASN A 305 -5.37 1.32 -5.10
CA ASN A 305 -4.28 0.75 -5.88
C ASN A 305 -2.92 1.12 -5.29
N GLU A 306 -2.64 0.58 -4.08
CA GLU A 306 -1.43 0.82 -3.29
C GLU A 306 -0.92 -0.50 -2.72
N PRO A 307 0.36 -0.59 -2.29
CA PRO A 307 0.92 -1.80 -1.70
C PRO A 307 0.05 -2.37 -0.57
N GLY A 308 -0.23 -3.68 -0.64
CA GLY A 308 -1.14 -4.35 0.29
C GLY A 308 -2.60 -3.88 0.21
N GLY A 309 -2.96 -3.04 -0.76
CA GLY A 309 -4.33 -2.62 -1.06
C GLY A 309 -5.05 -3.64 -1.94
N ASP A 310 -6.38 -3.57 -1.96
CA ASP A 310 -7.19 -4.41 -2.83
C ASP A 310 -8.29 -3.57 -3.48
N PRO A 311 -8.21 -3.32 -4.79
CA PRO A 311 -9.23 -2.58 -5.54
C PRO A 311 -10.64 -3.18 -5.44
N THR A 312 -10.75 -4.50 -5.14
CA THR A 312 -12.03 -5.22 -5.00
C THR A 312 -12.55 -5.29 -3.57
N THR A 313 -11.94 -4.56 -2.64
CA THR A 313 -12.26 -4.59 -1.19
C THR A 313 -13.76 -4.56 -0.89
N PHE A 314 -14.57 -3.81 -1.66
CA PHE A 314 -16.01 -3.69 -1.41
C PHE A 314 -16.86 -4.78 -2.10
N GLU A 315 -16.28 -5.62 -2.95
CA GLU A 315 -17.01 -6.68 -3.67
C GLU A 315 -17.08 -7.97 -2.85
N ALA A 316 -16.12 -8.21 -1.95
CA ALA A 316 -16.01 -9.46 -1.21
C ALA A 316 -17.19 -9.65 -0.24
N LYS A 317 -17.91 -10.77 -0.36
CA LYS A 317 -18.90 -11.22 0.63
C LYS A 317 -18.17 -11.59 1.93
N GLY A 318 -18.42 -10.81 2.98
CA GLY A 318 -17.75 -10.99 4.28
C GLY A 318 -16.40 -10.30 4.39
N GLY A 319 -16.08 -9.39 3.47
CA GLY A 319 -14.85 -8.59 3.47
C GLY A 319 -14.59 -7.87 4.79
N ALA A 320 -13.36 -7.45 4.97
CA ALA A 320 -12.85 -6.81 6.18
C ALA A 320 -13.87 -5.81 6.75
N LYS A 321 -13.95 -5.73 8.08
CA LYS A 321 -14.84 -4.78 8.77
C LYS A 321 -14.50 -3.36 8.30
N ASP A 322 -15.30 -2.86 7.35
CA ASP A 322 -15.08 -1.57 6.72
C ASP A 322 -15.56 -0.42 7.60
N GLY A 323 -15.12 0.78 7.26
CA GLY A 323 -15.50 2.01 7.90
C GLY A 323 -14.92 2.20 9.30
N VAL A 324 -15.50 3.12 10.04
CA VAL A 324 -15.00 3.57 11.36
C VAL A 324 -14.85 2.43 12.37
N LYS A 325 -15.72 1.41 12.32
CA LYS A 325 -15.59 0.25 13.22
C LYS A 325 -14.33 -0.57 12.93
N GLY A 326 -14.09 -0.88 11.66
CA GLY A 326 -12.88 -1.63 11.24
C GLY A 326 -11.60 -0.89 11.59
N PHE A 327 -11.59 0.43 11.42
CA PHE A 327 -10.45 1.26 11.86
C PHE A 327 -10.18 1.16 13.36
N HIS A 328 -11.22 1.28 14.18
CA HIS A 328 -11.06 1.13 15.65
C HIS A 328 -10.57 -0.24 16.04
N ASP A 329 -11.11 -1.30 15.43
CA ASP A 329 -10.68 -2.68 15.69
C ASP A 329 -9.20 -2.87 15.32
N ALA A 330 -8.77 -2.34 14.15
CA ALA A 330 -7.39 -2.39 13.70
C ALA A 330 -6.42 -1.61 14.62
N MET A 331 -6.81 -0.41 15.04
CA MET A 331 -5.99 0.41 15.95
C MET A 331 -5.91 -0.17 17.37
N ALA A 332 -6.97 -0.82 17.85
CA ALA A 332 -6.94 -1.53 19.12
C ALA A 332 -5.99 -2.74 19.06
N ALA A 333 -6.10 -3.56 18.03
CA ALA A 333 -5.20 -4.69 17.82
C ALA A 333 -3.73 -4.25 17.72
N ARG A 334 -3.46 -3.17 16.96
CA ARG A 334 -2.11 -2.59 16.84
C ARG A 334 -1.56 -2.12 18.19
N ALA A 335 -2.39 -1.48 19.03
CA ALA A 335 -1.97 -1.02 20.34
C ALA A 335 -1.54 -2.19 21.27
N GLU A 336 -2.12 -3.36 21.09
CA GLU A 336 -1.86 -4.56 21.89
C GLU A 336 -0.69 -5.38 21.34
N SER A 337 -0.66 -5.63 20.04
CA SER A 337 0.26 -6.61 19.44
C SER A 337 1.52 -6.00 18.81
N SER A 338 1.45 -4.78 18.28
CA SER A 338 2.56 -4.17 17.52
C SER A 338 2.60 -2.64 17.64
N PRO A 339 2.72 -2.10 18.86
CA PRO A 339 2.63 -0.65 19.12
C PRO A 339 3.79 0.15 18.51
N SER A 340 4.85 -0.51 18.07
CA SER A 340 6.03 0.10 17.47
C SER A 340 6.06 -0.01 15.94
N THR A 341 5.00 -0.54 15.33
CA THR A 341 4.80 -0.54 13.87
C THR A 341 4.76 0.89 13.30
N LEU A 342 5.27 1.11 12.11
CA LEU A 342 5.15 2.41 11.44
C LEU A 342 3.69 2.69 11.05
N ASN A 343 3.31 3.96 11.11
CA ASN A 343 2.08 4.48 10.52
C ASN A 343 2.45 5.14 9.20
N THR A 344 2.52 4.34 8.14
CA THR A 344 2.98 4.79 6.82
C THR A 344 1.81 5.30 5.99
N THR A 345 2.06 6.36 5.24
CA THR A 345 1.12 6.95 4.29
C THR A 345 1.73 7.21 2.93
N SER A 346 3.05 7.29 2.83
CA SER A 346 3.81 7.32 1.57
C SER A 346 5.17 6.70 1.78
N THR A 347 5.66 5.99 0.75
CA THR A 347 7.02 5.48 0.64
C THR A 347 7.49 5.59 -0.80
N HIS A 348 8.71 5.09 -1.09
CA HIS A 348 9.18 4.93 -2.46
C HIS A 348 8.39 3.89 -3.26
N ASP A 349 7.68 2.96 -2.60
CA ASP A 349 6.88 1.91 -3.23
C ASP A 349 5.42 2.29 -3.42
N THR A 350 4.92 3.34 -2.75
CA THR A 350 3.55 3.79 -2.97
C THR A 350 3.37 4.31 -4.39
N ARG A 351 2.28 3.90 -5.04
CA ARG A 351 1.96 4.28 -6.42
C ARG A 351 1.54 5.72 -6.57
N ARG A 352 1.17 6.35 -5.45
CA ARG A 352 0.78 7.76 -5.36
C ARG A 352 1.16 8.30 -3.99
N SER A 353 1.45 9.60 -3.94
CA SER A 353 1.67 10.28 -2.66
C SER A 353 0.40 10.33 -1.80
N GLU A 354 0.57 10.57 -0.50
CA GLU A 354 -0.55 10.71 0.45
C GLU A 354 -1.53 11.81 0.04
N ASP A 355 -1.05 12.89 -0.57
CA ASP A 355 -1.88 14.02 -0.97
C ASP A 355 -2.65 13.74 -2.27
N VAL A 356 -2.09 12.97 -3.19
CA VAL A 356 -2.82 12.47 -4.38
C VAL A 356 -3.96 11.56 -3.94
N ARG A 357 -3.73 10.64 -2.99
CA ARG A 357 -4.80 9.78 -2.46
C ARG A 357 -5.85 10.55 -1.68
N ALA A 358 -5.45 11.58 -0.94
CA ALA A 358 -6.40 12.49 -0.27
C ALA A 358 -7.34 13.19 -1.27
N ARG A 359 -6.82 13.59 -2.44
CA ARG A 359 -7.65 14.12 -3.52
C ARG A 359 -8.51 13.05 -4.18
N LEU A 360 -8.05 11.80 -4.30
CA LEU A 360 -8.87 10.70 -4.79
C LEU A 360 -10.07 10.41 -3.87
N LEU A 361 -9.94 10.58 -2.54
CA LEU A 361 -11.10 10.55 -1.63
C LEU A 361 -12.10 11.67 -1.97
N ALA A 362 -11.62 12.88 -2.26
CA ALA A 362 -12.47 13.98 -2.67
C ALA A 362 -13.14 13.74 -4.05
N VAL A 363 -12.43 13.09 -4.98
CA VAL A 363 -13.02 12.64 -6.27
C VAL A 363 -14.12 11.62 -6.02
N LEU A 364 -13.91 10.67 -5.11
CA LEU A 364 -14.91 9.67 -4.76
C LEU A 364 -16.18 10.32 -4.16
N GLU A 365 -16.02 11.32 -3.28
CA GLU A 365 -17.13 12.12 -2.73
C GLU A 365 -17.94 12.84 -3.83
N SER A 366 -17.30 13.21 -4.93
CA SER A 366 -17.87 13.89 -6.09
C SER A 366 -18.10 12.93 -7.28
N GLY A 367 -18.27 11.63 -7.02
CA GLY A 367 -18.23 10.56 -8.01
C GLY A 367 -19.24 10.75 -9.16
N ALA A 368 -20.46 11.20 -8.86
CA ALA A 368 -21.48 11.47 -9.88
C ALA A 368 -21.08 12.63 -10.82
N GLU A 369 -20.44 13.65 -10.29
CA GLU A 369 -19.94 14.77 -11.10
C GLU A 369 -18.74 14.35 -11.94
N PHE A 370 -17.80 13.60 -11.35
CA PHE A 370 -16.65 13.06 -12.07
C PHE A 370 -17.10 12.17 -13.24
N GLU A 371 -18.07 11.27 -13.05
CA GLU A 371 -18.64 10.44 -14.12
C GLU A 371 -19.15 11.30 -15.27
N ARG A 372 -19.95 12.32 -14.96
CA ARG A 372 -20.51 13.24 -15.97
C ARG A 372 -19.41 13.98 -16.74
N LEU A 373 -18.44 14.52 -16.00
CA LEU A 373 -17.29 15.22 -16.60
C LEU A 373 -16.43 14.31 -17.46
N ALA A 374 -16.09 13.12 -17.00
CA ALA A 374 -15.28 12.15 -17.75
C ALA A 374 -15.93 11.81 -19.10
N ARG A 375 -17.25 11.64 -19.16
CA ARG A 375 -17.99 11.40 -20.41
C ARG A 375 -17.91 12.62 -21.33
N THR A 376 -18.07 13.83 -20.81
CA THR A 376 -17.92 15.08 -21.59
C THR A 376 -16.51 15.22 -22.11
N TRP A 377 -15.50 15.02 -21.25
CA TRP A 377 -14.09 15.09 -21.63
C TRP A 377 -13.71 14.08 -22.69
N ARG A 378 -14.23 12.85 -22.60
CA ARG A 378 -14.03 11.85 -23.65
C ARG A 378 -14.54 12.30 -25.00
N THR A 379 -15.71 12.94 -25.05
CA THR A 379 -16.29 13.47 -26.30
C THR A 379 -15.42 14.60 -26.86
N GLN A 380 -14.99 15.55 -26.03
CA GLN A 380 -14.16 16.68 -26.42
C GLN A 380 -12.76 16.22 -26.90
N ASN A 381 -12.19 15.22 -26.22
CA ASN A 381 -10.82 14.75 -26.43
C ASN A 381 -10.70 13.65 -27.49
N ARG A 382 -11.82 13.14 -28.02
CA ARG A 382 -11.82 12.07 -29.03
C ARG A 382 -10.95 12.36 -30.25
N ARG A 383 -10.84 13.62 -30.64
CA ARG A 383 -10.03 14.09 -31.77
C ARG A 383 -8.53 13.90 -31.59
N PHE A 384 -8.02 13.77 -30.35
CA PHE A 384 -6.62 13.52 -30.03
C PHE A 384 -6.30 12.02 -29.95
N ALA A 385 -7.31 11.16 -29.80
CA ALA A 385 -7.12 9.71 -29.76
C ALA A 385 -6.91 9.14 -31.16
N ARG A 386 -5.91 8.27 -31.31
CA ARG A 386 -5.59 7.58 -32.57
C ARG A 386 -5.92 6.09 -32.48
N LYS A 387 -6.10 5.44 -33.62
CA LYS A 387 -6.20 3.98 -33.68
C LYS A 387 -4.84 3.36 -33.97
N VAL A 388 -4.46 2.38 -33.13
CA VAL A 388 -3.29 1.53 -33.30
C VAL A 388 -3.78 0.09 -33.30
N GLY A 389 -3.46 -0.69 -34.33
CA GLY A 389 -3.98 -2.03 -34.50
C GLY A 389 -5.52 -2.12 -34.51
N GLY A 390 -6.20 -1.13 -35.09
CA GLY A 390 -7.67 -1.06 -35.16
C GLY A 390 -8.39 -0.61 -33.89
N ARG A 391 -7.69 -0.46 -32.75
CA ARG A 391 -8.25 -0.03 -31.44
C ARG A 391 -7.75 1.35 -31.09
N PHE A 392 -8.57 2.11 -30.33
CA PHE A 392 -8.15 3.44 -29.88
C PHE A 392 -7.01 3.36 -28.86
N ALA A 393 -6.14 4.37 -28.89
CA ALA A 393 -5.09 4.65 -27.93
C ALA A 393 -5.22 6.12 -27.47
N PRO A 394 -5.42 6.36 -26.14
CA PRO A 394 -5.66 5.35 -25.10
C PRO A 394 -6.96 4.57 -25.30
N ASP A 395 -7.07 3.36 -24.73
CA ASP A 395 -8.36 2.69 -24.55
C ASP A 395 -9.15 3.31 -23.39
N GLY A 396 -10.41 2.85 -23.20
CA GLY A 396 -11.27 3.48 -22.20
C GLY A 396 -10.79 3.37 -20.78
N ALA A 397 -10.13 2.27 -20.40
CA ALA A 397 -9.62 2.08 -19.04
C ALA A 397 -8.42 3.01 -18.76
N LEU A 398 -7.50 3.10 -19.72
CA LEU A 398 -6.34 3.98 -19.60
C LEU A 398 -6.76 5.46 -19.66
N GLU A 399 -7.75 5.82 -20.49
CA GLU A 399 -8.30 7.18 -20.55
C GLU A 399 -8.95 7.59 -19.22
N TRP A 400 -9.70 6.68 -18.57
CA TRP A 400 -10.30 6.90 -17.26
C TRP A 400 -9.24 7.08 -16.16
N LEU A 401 -8.18 6.27 -16.17
CA LEU A 401 -7.02 6.42 -15.29
C LEU A 401 -6.35 7.79 -15.47
N ILE A 402 -6.11 8.21 -16.72
CA ILE A 402 -5.52 9.51 -17.03
C ILE A 402 -6.34 10.64 -16.41
N TYR A 403 -7.67 10.64 -16.56
CA TYR A 403 -8.52 11.68 -16.01
C TYR A 403 -8.51 11.71 -14.48
N GLN A 404 -8.57 10.56 -13.79
CA GLN A 404 -8.43 10.52 -12.33
C GLN A 404 -7.07 11.06 -11.87
N THR A 405 -5.99 10.63 -12.55
CA THR A 405 -4.63 11.04 -12.22
C THR A 405 -4.46 12.54 -12.42
N MET A 406 -5.01 13.10 -13.52
CA MET A 406 -4.96 14.54 -13.78
C MET A 406 -5.66 15.32 -12.68
N VAL A 407 -6.88 14.96 -12.30
CA VAL A 407 -7.62 15.66 -11.25
C VAL A 407 -6.90 15.57 -9.92
N ALA A 408 -6.43 14.38 -9.54
CA ALA A 408 -5.83 14.14 -8.23
C ALA A 408 -4.40 14.72 -8.08
N ALA A 409 -3.63 14.76 -9.16
CA ALA A 409 -2.26 15.26 -9.15
C ALA A 409 -2.10 16.65 -9.81
N TRP A 410 -3.21 17.36 -10.11
CA TRP A 410 -3.16 18.67 -10.76
C TRP A 410 -2.33 19.66 -9.94
N PRO A 411 -1.38 20.38 -10.57
CA PRO A 411 -0.51 21.33 -9.87
C PRO A 411 -1.30 22.44 -9.17
N LEU A 412 -0.79 22.92 -8.02
CA LEU A 412 -1.35 24.06 -7.31
C LEU A 412 -0.91 25.42 -7.90
N ARG A 413 0.08 25.39 -8.80
CA ARG A 413 0.63 26.58 -9.46
C ARG A 413 0.54 26.41 -10.96
N GLU A 414 0.11 27.45 -11.64
CA GLU A 414 -0.10 27.44 -13.09
C GLU A 414 1.19 27.12 -13.89
N GLY A 415 2.34 27.61 -13.46
CA GLY A 415 3.63 27.39 -14.14
C GLY A 415 4.17 25.93 -14.06
N ASP A 416 3.52 25.04 -13.31
CA ASP A 416 3.98 23.66 -13.12
C ASP A 416 3.30 22.66 -14.09
N VAL A 417 2.40 23.12 -14.97
CA VAL A 417 1.57 22.23 -15.84
C VAL A 417 2.43 21.49 -16.87
N ASP A 418 3.41 22.14 -17.50
CA ASP A 418 4.26 21.47 -18.49
C ASP A 418 5.15 20.38 -17.85
N ALA A 419 5.69 20.67 -16.67
CA ALA A 419 6.43 19.67 -15.90
C ALA A 419 5.53 18.52 -15.48
N PHE A 420 4.27 18.78 -15.13
CA PHE A 420 3.27 17.77 -14.81
C PHE A 420 2.93 16.92 -16.02
N ALA A 421 2.78 17.49 -17.23
CA ALA A 421 2.51 16.76 -18.45
C ALA A 421 3.56 15.68 -18.72
N ASN A 422 4.84 16.02 -18.62
CA ASN A 422 5.94 15.07 -18.79
C ASN A 422 5.88 13.92 -17.75
N ARG A 423 5.57 14.23 -16.51
CA ARG A 423 5.41 13.25 -15.44
C ARG A 423 4.22 12.32 -15.69
N LEU A 424 3.09 12.87 -16.13
CA LEU A 424 1.89 12.13 -16.50
C LEU A 424 2.15 11.15 -17.65
N VAL A 425 2.86 11.59 -18.69
CA VAL A 425 3.27 10.72 -19.80
C VAL A 425 4.14 9.56 -19.32
N ALA A 426 5.16 9.85 -18.51
CA ALA A 426 6.05 8.82 -17.96
C ALA A 426 5.30 7.81 -17.08
N HIS A 427 4.43 8.31 -16.18
CA HIS A 427 3.59 7.49 -15.31
C HIS A 427 2.61 6.61 -16.11
N THR A 428 1.90 7.20 -17.09
CA THR A 428 0.93 6.47 -17.92
C THR A 428 1.60 5.37 -18.73
N ARG A 429 2.81 5.63 -19.26
CA ARG A 429 3.62 4.61 -19.96
C ARG A 429 3.98 3.45 -19.04
N LYS A 430 4.44 3.75 -17.80
CA LYS A 430 4.75 2.73 -16.80
C LYS A 430 3.51 1.88 -16.49
N VAL A 431 2.40 2.50 -16.15
CA VAL A 431 1.13 1.81 -15.86
C VAL A 431 0.69 0.92 -17.04
N ALA A 432 0.76 1.43 -18.26
CA ALA A 432 0.38 0.66 -19.45
C ALA A 432 1.27 -0.57 -19.67
N ARG A 433 2.58 -0.46 -19.40
CA ARG A 433 3.54 -1.58 -19.47
C ARG A 433 3.31 -2.61 -18.38
N GLU A 434 3.05 -2.17 -17.13
CA GLU A 434 2.73 -3.06 -15.99
C GLU A 434 1.38 -3.78 -16.19
N ALA A 435 0.38 -3.08 -16.69
CA ALA A 435 -0.91 -3.68 -17.03
C ALA A 435 -0.84 -4.78 -18.08
N ARG A 436 0.18 -4.79 -18.96
CA ARG A 436 0.43 -5.81 -19.98
C ARG A 436 -0.76 -6.10 -20.91
N LEU A 437 -1.60 -5.09 -21.18
CA LEU A 437 -2.77 -5.24 -22.04
C LEU A 437 -2.48 -4.90 -23.51
N ARG A 438 -1.65 -3.89 -23.76
CA ARG A 438 -1.33 -3.35 -25.08
C ARG A 438 0.16 -3.20 -25.31
N THR A 439 0.93 -2.99 -24.26
CA THR A 439 2.39 -2.83 -24.27
C THR A 439 2.94 -3.53 -23.01
N ASN A 440 4.24 -3.82 -23.00
CA ASN A 440 4.91 -4.41 -21.83
C ASN A 440 6.39 -4.00 -21.82
N TRP A 441 7.15 -4.40 -20.77
CA TRP A 441 8.57 -4.05 -20.66
C TRP A 441 9.49 -4.83 -21.60
N ILE A 442 9.09 -6.05 -21.98
CA ILE A 442 9.91 -6.95 -22.81
C ILE A 442 9.80 -6.61 -24.29
N GLU A 443 8.57 -6.47 -24.77
CA GLU A 443 8.23 -6.13 -26.15
C GLU A 443 7.27 -4.94 -26.16
N PRO A 444 7.78 -3.70 -26.05
CA PRO A 444 6.93 -2.52 -25.98
C PRO A 444 6.30 -2.20 -27.35
N ASP A 445 4.99 -1.95 -27.36
CA ASP A 445 4.28 -1.38 -28.52
C ASP A 445 4.53 0.15 -28.57
N LEU A 446 5.60 0.54 -29.24
CA LEU A 446 6.02 1.94 -29.33
C LEU A 446 4.99 2.83 -30.05
N ASP A 447 4.23 2.30 -31.02
CA ASP A 447 3.18 3.03 -31.71
C ASP A 447 2.01 3.35 -30.78
N PHE A 448 1.66 2.40 -29.91
CA PHE A 448 0.66 2.61 -28.87
C PHE A 448 1.11 3.64 -27.84
N GLU A 449 2.33 3.52 -27.32
CA GLU A 449 2.90 4.46 -26.35
C GLU A 449 2.99 5.88 -26.88
N GLU A 450 3.41 6.03 -28.16
CA GLU A 450 3.47 7.33 -28.82
C GLU A 450 2.06 7.91 -29.07
N ALA A 451 1.07 7.08 -29.38
CA ALA A 451 -0.31 7.53 -29.50
C ALA A 451 -0.89 8.04 -28.18
N VAL A 452 -0.58 7.36 -27.06
CA VAL A 452 -0.97 7.79 -25.71
C VAL A 452 -0.26 9.09 -25.32
N ARG A 453 1.04 9.22 -25.60
CA ARG A 453 1.78 10.47 -25.39
C ARG A 453 1.15 11.63 -26.15
N ALA A 454 0.92 11.45 -27.46
CA ALA A 454 0.30 12.48 -28.29
C ALA A 454 -1.12 12.86 -27.82
N PHE A 455 -1.89 11.91 -27.27
CA PHE A 455 -3.18 12.19 -26.65
C PHE A 455 -3.02 13.10 -25.43
N ILE A 456 -2.10 12.79 -24.51
CA ILE A 456 -1.84 13.60 -23.30
C ILE A 456 -1.37 15.00 -23.69
N ASP A 457 -0.40 15.11 -24.63
CA ASP A 457 0.09 16.39 -25.12
C ASP A 457 -1.04 17.22 -25.76
N GLY A 458 -1.91 16.58 -26.53
CA GLY A 458 -3.05 17.22 -27.18
C GLY A 458 -4.10 17.78 -26.21
N ILE A 459 -4.49 17.01 -25.20
CA ILE A 459 -5.50 17.43 -24.21
C ILE A 459 -4.97 18.46 -23.21
N LEU A 460 -3.65 18.52 -23.01
CA LEU A 460 -3.02 19.54 -22.15
C LEU A 460 -2.60 20.79 -22.91
N HIS A 461 -2.66 20.80 -24.24
CA HIS A 461 -2.27 21.95 -25.05
C HIS A 461 -3.25 23.12 -24.85
N PRO A 462 -2.78 24.31 -24.40
CA PRO A 462 -3.68 25.40 -23.99
C PRO A 462 -4.64 25.88 -25.08
N ALA A 463 -4.16 26.00 -26.32
CA ALA A 463 -4.94 26.50 -27.44
C ALA A 463 -5.79 25.43 -28.13
N ALA A 464 -5.40 24.13 -28.01
CA ALA A 464 -6.09 23.04 -28.69
C ALA A 464 -7.24 22.43 -27.89
N ALA A 465 -7.21 22.52 -26.54
CA ALA A 465 -8.18 21.88 -25.65
C ALA A 465 -8.77 22.85 -24.59
N THR A 466 -9.05 24.07 -24.97
CA THR A 466 -9.46 25.17 -24.06
C THR A 466 -10.65 24.81 -23.16
N GLU A 467 -11.74 24.28 -23.74
CA GLU A 467 -12.96 23.92 -22.96
C GLU A 467 -12.69 22.77 -21.98
N PHE A 468 -11.96 21.76 -22.42
CA PHE A 468 -11.58 20.62 -21.57
C PHE A 468 -10.71 21.09 -20.40
N ARG A 469 -9.66 21.89 -20.68
CA ARG A 469 -8.76 22.41 -19.66
C ARG A 469 -9.48 23.27 -18.63
N ALA A 470 -10.31 24.21 -19.06
CA ALA A 470 -11.08 25.06 -18.15
C ALA A 470 -11.98 24.22 -17.21
N SER A 471 -12.68 23.24 -17.76
CA SER A 471 -13.53 22.32 -16.99
C SER A 471 -12.72 21.43 -16.03
N LEU A 472 -11.55 20.94 -16.46
CA LEU A 472 -10.63 20.16 -15.62
C LEU A 472 -10.09 21.00 -14.47
N GLU A 473 -9.61 22.19 -14.75
CA GLU A 473 -9.02 23.12 -13.76
C GLU A 473 -10.05 23.53 -12.71
N GLU A 474 -11.28 23.87 -13.13
CA GLU A 474 -12.37 24.19 -12.21
C GLU A 474 -12.69 23.01 -11.26
N PHE A 475 -12.80 21.81 -11.80
CA PHE A 475 -13.06 20.62 -10.98
C PHE A 475 -11.88 20.29 -10.07
N ALA A 476 -10.66 20.28 -10.60
CA ALA A 476 -9.44 19.99 -9.84
C ALA A 476 -9.21 20.99 -8.68
N GLU A 477 -9.58 22.24 -8.84
CA GLU A 477 -9.49 23.27 -7.79
C GLU A 477 -10.41 22.94 -6.59
N ARG A 478 -11.65 22.54 -6.85
CA ARG A 478 -12.58 22.14 -5.78
C ARG A 478 -12.09 20.85 -5.10
N ILE A 479 -11.62 19.89 -5.89
CA ILE A 479 -11.04 18.64 -5.37
C ILE A 479 -9.77 18.93 -4.54
N ALA A 480 -8.94 19.90 -4.94
CA ALA A 480 -7.71 20.24 -4.23
C ALA A 480 -7.98 20.78 -2.82
N LEU A 481 -8.98 21.66 -2.65
CA LEU A 481 -9.36 22.17 -1.34
C LEU A 481 -9.86 21.05 -0.40
N ARG A 482 -10.75 20.20 -0.92
CA ARG A 482 -11.26 19.06 -0.15
C ARG A 482 -10.18 18.03 0.14
N GLY A 483 -9.30 17.77 -0.84
CA GLY A 483 -8.13 16.89 -0.67
C GLY A 483 -7.16 17.40 0.40
N ALA A 484 -6.97 18.72 0.51
CA ALA A 484 -6.14 19.29 1.58
C ALA A 484 -6.70 18.99 2.99
N GLN A 485 -8.03 18.99 3.17
CA GLN A 485 -8.65 18.57 4.44
C GLN A 485 -8.37 17.10 4.76
N TRP A 486 -8.53 16.22 3.76
CA TRP A 486 -8.23 14.80 3.91
C TRP A 486 -6.75 14.54 4.21
N SER A 487 -5.86 15.30 3.58
CA SER A 487 -4.42 15.23 3.84
C SER A 487 -4.09 15.61 5.28
N LEU A 488 -4.61 16.73 5.79
CA LEU A 488 -4.39 17.14 7.18
C LEU A 488 -4.97 16.12 8.17
N LEU A 489 -6.11 15.51 7.88
CA LEU A 489 -6.65 14.44 8.72
C LEU A 489 -5.75 13.21 8.73
N GLN A 490 -5.25 12.81 7.57
CA GLN A 490 -4.32 11.67 7.44
C GLN A 490 -3.05 11.91 8.26
N VAL A 491 -2.46 13.11 8.16
CA VAL A 491 -1.31 13.54 8.98
C VAL A 491 -1.62 13.42 10.47
N ALA A 492 -2.79 13.93 10.89
CA ALA A 492 -3.17 13.89 12.30
C ALA A 492 -3.36 12.47 12.82
N LEU A 493 -4.10 11.61 12.09
CA LEU A 493 -4.31 10.22 12.51
C LEU A 493 -3.00 9.43 12.52
N ARG A 494 -2.11 9.65 11.53
CA ARG A 494 -0.77 9.06 11.50
C ARG A 494 0.01 9.36 12.78
N ALA A 495 -0.07 10.59 13.28
CA ALA A 495 0.65 11.01 14.48
C ALA A 495 -0.02 10.59 15.80
N LEU A 496 -1.34 10.42 15.83
CA LEU A 496 -2.11 10.22 17.07
C LEU A 496 -2.48 8.75 17.33
N CYS A 497 -2.61 7.94 16.28
CA CYS A 497 -2.91 6.51 16.42
C CYS A 497 -1.75 5.71 17.03
N PRO A 498 -2.02 4.48 17.54
CA PRO A 498 -0.97 3.55 17.91
C PRO A 498 -0.01 3.31 16.78
N GLY A 499 1.28 3.31 17.06
CA GLY A 499 2.35 3.21 16.07
C GLY A 499 3.28 4.43 16.07
N VAL A 500 4.28 4.38 15.20
CA VAL A 500 5.28 5.41 14.99
C VAL A 500 4.98 6.12 13.66
N PRO A 501 4.77 7.45 13.66
CA PRO A 501 4.48 8.17 12.42
C PRO A 501 5.69 8.13 11.49
N ASP A 502 5.48 7.68 10.27
CA ASP A 502 6.46 7.69 9.20
C ASP A 502 6.17 8.85 8.23
N LEU A 503 7.20 9.64 7.91
CA LEU A 503 7.12 10.74 6.96
C LEU A 503 8.09 10.50 5.82
N TYR A 504 7.55 10.23 4.65
CA TYR A 504 8.38 10.12 3.46
C TYR A 504 8.92 11.50 3.05
N GLN A 505 10.11 11.53 2.46
CA GLN A 505 10.79 12.77 2.06
C GLN A 505 9.87 13.67 1.23
N GLY A 506 9.79 14.95 1.62
CA GLY A 506 8.99 15.95 0.91
C GLY A 506 7.55 16.09 1.38
N GLN A 507 7.05 15.17 2.22
CA GLN A 507 5.66 15.15 2.69
C GLN A 507 5.35 16.20 3.77
N GLU A 508 6.33 16.99 4.18
CA GLU A 508 6.12 18.12 5.09
C GLU A 508 5.25 19.22 4.48
N PHE A 509 5.29 19.35 3.15
CA PHE A 509 4.35 20.14 2.34
C PHE A 509 3.41 19.22 1.57
N PHE A 510 2.42 19.80 0.86
CA PHE A 510 1.64 19.00 -0.08
C PHE A 510 2.54 18.53 -1.23
N ASP A 511 2.51 17.23 -1.47
CA ASP A 511 3.26 16.59 -2.53
C ASP A 511 2.32 15.79 -3.44
N PHE A 512 2.40 16.05 -4.74
CA PHE A 512 1.57 15.40 -5.75
C PHE A 512 2.41 14.51 -6.66
N SER A 513 3.34 13.78 -6.05
CA SER A 513 4.13 12.76 -6.75
C SER A 513 3.26 11.56 -7.10
N LEU A 514 3.54 11.00 -8.25
CA LEU A 514 3.07 9.71 -8.72
C LEU A 514 4.04 8.60 -8.25
N GLY A 515 3.84 7.36 -8.69
CA GLY A 515 4.71 6.26 -8.29
C GLY A 515 6.13 6.39 -8.83
N ASP A 516 7.01 5.52 -8.34
CA ASP A 516 8.41 5.44 -8.75
C ASP A 516 8.60 5.49 -10.27
N PRO A 517 9.56 6.30 -10.80
CA PRO A 517 10.57 7.08 -10.08
C PRO A 517 10.16 8.52 -9.73
N ASP A 518 8.92 8.95 -10.00
CA ASP A 518 8.47 10.33 -9.79
C ASP A 518 8.52 10.75 -8.31
N ASN A 519 8.23 9.83 -7.38
CA ASN A 519 8.29 10.06 -5.94
C ASN A 519 9.73 10.12 -5.36
N ARG A 520 10.76 9.87 -6.18
CA ARG A 520 12.18 10.00 -5.80
C ARG A 520 12.83 11.27 -6.32
N ARG A 521 12.06 12.23 -6.79
CA ARG A 521 12.58 13.54 -7.23
C ARG A 521 13.27 14.26 -6.07
N PRO A 522 14.32 15.09 -6.37
CA PRO A 522 15.00 15.86 -5.34
C PRO A 522 14.04 16.75 -4.52
N VAL A 523 14.23 16.79 -3.22
CA VAL A 523 13.44 17.60 -2.28
C VAL A 523 14.22 18.84 -1.88
N ASP A 524 13.58 20.02 -1.96
CA ASP A 524 14.15 21.28 -1.44
C ASP A 524 14.01 21.32 0.09
N PHE A 525 14.96 20.69 0.78
CA PHE A 525 15.03 20.72 2.26
C PHE A 525 15.32 22.10 2.79
N GLY A 526 16.05 22.97 2.05
CA GLY A 526 16.33 24.34 2.45
C GLY A 526 15.07 25.18 2.56
N ARG A 527 14.13 25.03 1.62
CA ARG A 527 12.80 25.68 1.69
C ARG A 527 12.02 25.20 2.92
N ARG A 528 12.07 23.92 3.24
CA ARG A 528 11.36 23.33 4.39
C ARG A 528 11.95 23.82 5.71
N ALA A 529 13.27 23.86 5.84
CA ALA A 529 13.95 24.37 7.02
C ALA A 529 13.58 25.83 7.29
N ARG A 530 13.68 26.71 6.27
CA ARG A 530 13.27 28.12 6.41
C ARG A 530 11.80 28.27 6.80
N ALA A 531 10.91 27.43 6.26
CA ALA A 531 9.51 27.48 6.62
C ALA A 531 9.27 26.99 8.06
N LEU A 532 10.00 25.98 8.51
CA LEU A 532 9.94 25.45 9.88
C LEU A 532 10.42 26.51 10.89
N ASP A 533 11.54 27.18 10.60
CA ASP A 533 12.08 28.28 11.43
C ASP A 533 11.07 29.42 11.54
N ALA A 534 10.41 29.78 10.44
CA ALA A 534 9.41 30.85 10.40
C ALA A 534 8.12 30.54 11.21
N LEU A 535 7.86 29.26 11.53
CA LEU A 535 6.71 28.88 12.36
C LEU A 535 6.86 29.27 13.84
N GLY A 536 8.07 29.59 14.29
CA GLY A 536 8.34 29.96 15.67
C GLY A 536 8.11 28.85 16.69
N ALA A 537 8.25 29.16 17.97
CA ALA A 537 8.00 28.26 19.10
C ALA A 537 6.67 28.63 19.81
N GLY A 538 5.98 27.64 20.34
CA GLY A 538 4.77 27.83 21.13
C GLY A 538 3.47 27.42 20.41
N PRO A 539 2.35 27.34 21.19
CA PRO A 539 1.05 26.97 20.64
C PRO A 539 0.52 28.09 19.73
N ARG A 540 -0.22 27.72 18.70
CA ARG A 540 -0.92 28.63 17.81
C ARG A 540 -2.30 28.96 18.34
N SER A 541 -2.78 30.17 18.12
CA SER A 541 -4.18 30.52 18.37
C SER A 541 -5.10 29.95 17.27
N VAL A 542 -6.40 29.94 17.52
CA VAL A 542 -7.42 29.61 16.48
C VAL A 542 -7.28 30.56 15.28
N ALA A 543 -6.97 31.84 15.52
CA ALA A 543 -6.76 32.83 14.47
C ALA A 543 -5.53 32.49 13.59
N ASP A 544 -4.41 32.03 14.18
CA ASP A 544 -3.22 31.61 13.44
C ASP A 544 -3.50 30.40 12.55
N TRP A 545 -4.28 29.42 13.05
CA TRP A 545 -4.70 28.29 12.26
C TRP A 545 -5.63 28.69 11.12
N THR A 546 -6.56 29.63 11.37
CA THR A 546 -7.45 30.16 10.34
C THR A 546 -6.67 30.88 9.24
N ALA A 547 -5.69 31.71 9.62
CA ALA A 547 -4.80 32.38 8.67
C ALA A 547 -3.95 31.38 7.87
N SER A 548 -3.39 30.37 8.54
CA SER A 548 -2.61 29.30 7.89
C SER A 548 -3.47 28.49 6.91
N TRP A 549 -4.73 28.21 7.25
CA TRP A 549 -5.68 27.55 6.36
C TRP A 549 -6.05 28.45 5.17
N GLY A 550 -6.23 29.77 5.37
CA GLY A 550 -6.48 30.72 4.28
C GLY A 550 -5.37 30.70 3.21
N ALA A 551 -4.13 30.36 3.61
CA ALA A 551 -2.97 30.26 2.73
C ALA A 551 -2.59 28.79 2.42
N TRP A 552 -3.50 27.84 2.55
CA TRP A 552 -3.20 26.39 2.53
C TRP A 552 -2.35 25.92 1.35
N ARG A 553 -2.46 26.57 0.17
CA ARG A 553 -1.72 26.19 -1.04
C ARG A 553 -0.20 26.26 -0.90
N ASP A 554 0.32 27.06 0.04
CA ASP A 554 1.76 27.15 0.28
C ASP A 554 2.34 25.96 1.06
N GLY A 555 1.48 25.10 1.62
CA GLY A 555 1.82 23.89 2.36
C GLY A 555 2.22 24.10 3.82
N ARG A 556 2.36 25.35 4.27
CA ARG A 556 2.82 25.66 5.64
C ARG A 556 1.85 25.19 6.73
N VAL A 557 0.56 25.13 6.44
CA VAL A 557 -0.45 24.57 7.36
C VAL A 557 -0.17 23.10 7.67
N LYS A 558 0.24 22.31 6.68
CA LYS A 558 0.59 20.89 6.86
C LYS A 558 1.86 20.75 7.70
N LEU A 559 2.90 21.51 7.37
CA LEU A 559 4.15 21.55 8.16
C LEU A 559 3.89 21.95 9.61
N ALA A 560 3.06 22.97 9.84
CA ALA A 560 2.69 23.42 11.18
C ALA A 560 2.00 22.31 11.99
N LEU A 561 1.04 21.61 11.38
CA LEU A 561 0.35 20.50 12.02
C LEU A 561 1.30 19.35 12.36
N ILE A 562 2.19 18.96 11.44
CA ILE A 562 3.22 17.94 11.68
C ILE A 562 4.10 18.35 12.85
N LYS A 563 4.62 19.59 12.86
CA LYS A 563 5.48 20.11 13.94
C LYS A 563 4.78 20.01 15.30
N ASP A 564 3.55 20.50 15.40
CA ASP A 564 2.84 20.57 16.66
C ASP A 564 2.48 19.16 17.19
N LEU A 565 2.09 18.25 16.29
CA LEU A 565 1.80 16.85 16.66
C LEU A 565 3.07 16.07 17.07
N LEU A 566 4.20 16.29 16.41
CA LEU A 566 5.47 15.68 16.82
C LEU A 566 5.97 16.26 18.15
N THR A 567 5.74 17.56 18.39
CA THR A 567 6.01 18.19 19.68
C THR A 567 5.15 17.59 20.79
N LEU A 568 3.85 17.36 20.51
CA LEU A 568 2.95 16.68 21.44
C LEU A 568 3.46 15.26 21.75
N ARG A 569 3.86 14.47 20.74
CA ARG A 569 4.42 13.13 20.97
C ARG A 569 5.64 13.14 21.89
N LYS A 570 6.51 14.13 21.72
CA LYS A 570 7.69 14.29 22.57
C LYS A 570 7.32 14.71 24.02
N SER A 571 6.38 15.64 24.19
CA SER A 571 5.99 16.15 25.50
C SER A 571 5.07 15.22 26.30
N ALA A 572 4.29 14.38 25.61
CA ALA A 572 3.36 13.41 26.21
C ALA A 572 3.76 11.96 25.85
N ALA A 573 5.05 11.63 25.89
CA ALA A 573 5.60 10.35 25.45
C ALA A 573 4.88 9.14 26.05
N ALA A 574 4.52 9.18 27.33
CA ALA A 574 3.79 8.10 28.02
C ALA A 574 2.46 7.71 27.33
N VAL A 575 1.78 8.67 26.69
CA VAL A 575 0.55 8.39 25.94
C VAL A 575 0.86 7.63 24.64
N PHE A 576 2.00 7.85 24.03
CA PHE A 576 2.34 7.26 22.75
C PHE A 576 3.09 5.94 22.86
N GLU A 577 3.87 5.74 23.91
CA GLU A 577 4.66 4.54 24.14
C GLU A 577 3.87 3.39 24.78
N ARG A 578 3.06 3.70 25.81
CA ARG A 578 2.36 2.68 26.60
C ARG A 578 0.95 3.15 27.00
N SER A 579 0.04 3.14 26.06
CA SER A 579 -1.34 3.50 26.35
C SER A 579 -2.33 2.52 25.76
N ARG A 580 -3.46 2.39 26.42
CA ARG A 580 -4.61 1.64 25.94
C ARG A 580 -5.38 2.49 24.91
N TYR A 581 -5.76 1.89 23.79
CA TYR A 581 -6.64 2.52 22.80
C TYR A 581 -8.10 2.30 23.20
N VAL A 582 -8.90 3.36 23.26
CA VAL A 582 -10.31 3.32 23.64
C VAL A 582 -11.15 4.01 22.58
N ARG A 583 -12.08 3.27 21.99
CA ARG A 583 -13.07 3.83 21.08
C ARG A 583 -14.04 4.75 21.83
N LEU A 584 -14.31 5.93 21.28
CA LEU A 584 -15.26 6.89 21.83
C LEU A 584 -16.45 7.11 20.90
N LYS A 585 -17.54 7.64 21.45
CA LYS A 585 -18.75 7.99 20.67
C LYS A 585 -18.72 9.48 20.33
N CYS A 586 -18.98 9.80 19.08
CA CYS A 586 -19.25 11.17 18.65
C CYS A 586 -20.73 11.50 18.87
N SER A 587 -20.99 12.74 19.31
CA SER A 587 -22.36 13.21 19.60
C SER A 587 -23.08 13.80 18.39
N SER A 588 -22.59 13.60 17.18
CA SER A 588 -23.18 14.14 15.97
C SER A 588 -24.42 13.36 15.50
N ARG A 589 -25.37 14.07 14.84
CA ARG A 589 -26.49 13.44 14.13
C ARG A 589 -25.94 12.54 13.02
N LYS A 590 -26.53 11.35 12.86
CA LYS A 590 -26.31 10.50 11.69
C LYS A 590 -26.65 11.31 10.45
N ASP A 591 -25.68 11.56 9.59
CA ASP A 591 -25.95 12.05 8.26
C ASP A 591 -26.37 10.89 7.34
N ALA A 592 -27.07 11.23 6.24
CA ALA A 592 -27.56 10.23 5.27
C ALA A 592 -26.44 9.52 4.49
N THR A 593 -25.17 9.93 4.66
CA THR A 593 -24.00 9.45 3.88
C THR A 593 -23.11 8.46 4.63
N GLY A 594 -23.46 8.11 5.89
CA GLY A 594 -22.67 7.16 6.69
C GLY A 594 -21.51 7.82 7.43
N VAL A 595 -21.39 7.47 8.69
CA VAL A 595 -20.56 8.05 9.74
C VAL A 595 -19.12 8.28 9.31
N ARG A 596 -18.70 9.55 9.22
CA ARG A 596 -17.30 9.98 9.10
C ARG A 596 -16.71 10.45 10.44
N ASP A 597 -17.50 10.38 11.51
CA ASP A 597 -17.10 10.77 12.85
C ASP A 597 -16.29 9.66 13.52
N LEU A 598 -15.01 9.91 13.69
CA LEU A 598 -14.10 9.03 14.41
C LEU A 598 -13.61 9.76 15.66
N ALA A 599 -13.75 9.12 16.84
CA ALA A 599 -13.17 9.60 18.07
C ALA A 599 -12.59 8.44 18.90
N PHE A 600 -11.45 8.68 19.51
CA PHE A 600 -10.77 7.72 20.35
C PHE A 600 -10.02 8.40 21.49
N ALA A 601 -9.70 7.63 22.53
CA ALA A 601 -8.75 8.03 23.53
C ALA A 601 -7.52 7.12 23.56
N ARG A 602 -6.40 7.68 23.93
CA ARG A 602 -5.17 7.00 24.34
C ARG A 602 -5.02 7.24 25.84
N VAL A 603 -5.14 6.18 26.62
CA VAL A 603 -5.14 6.26 28.09
C VAL A 603 -3.86 5.65 28.64
N SER A 604 -2.99 6.48 29.22
CA SER A 604 -1.82 6.06 30.01
C SER A 604 -2.09 6.25 31.50
N PRO A 605 -1.21 5.77 32.39
CA PRO A 605 -1.37 5.97 33.83
C PRO A 605 -1.38 7.43 34.29
N THR A 606 -0.71 8.31 33.57
CA THR A 606 -0.51 9.71 33.98
C THR A 606 -1.28 10.72 33.13
N GLN A 607 -1.56 10.39 31.88
CA GLN A 607 -2.16 11.31 30.92
C GLN A 607 -3.18 10.59 30.04
N THR A 608 -4.15 11.33 29.54
CA THR A 608 -5.11 10.81 28.58
C THR A 608 -5.23 11.79 27.41
N LEU A 609 -5.06 11.27 26.19
CA LEU A 609 -5.29 12.00 24.96
C LEU A 609 -6.65 11.59 24.38
N VAL A 610 -7.45 12.55 23.94
CA VAL A 610 -8.69 12.34 23.19
C VAL A 610 -8.55 13.02 21.84
N ALA A 611 -8.84 12.29 20.74
CA ALA A 611 -8.88 12.83 19.40
C ALA A 611 -10.26 12.65 18.77
N ARG A 612 -10.71 13.66 18.02
CA ARG A 612 -11.95 13.62 17.27
C ARG A 612 -11.78 14.23 15.89
N THR A 613 -12.26 13.55 14.85
CA THR A 613 -12.33 14.10 13.49
C THR A 613 -13.40 15.19 13.39
N CYS A 614 -13.12 16.22 12.60
CA CYS A 614 -13.97 17.40 12.39
C CYS A 614 -14.19 17.68 10.90
N ILE A 615 -14.35 16.62 10.09
CA ILE A 615 -14.65 16.74 8.65
C ILE A 615 -16.16 16.61 8.44
N ASP A 616 -16.82 17.69 8.07
CA ASP A 616 -18.21 17.69 7.63
C ASP A 616 -18.27 17.63 6.09
N PRO A 617 -19.07 16.71 5.49
CA PRO A 617 -19.29 16.71 4.05
C PRO A 617 -19.95 18.00 3.58
N GLY A 618 -19.36 18.63 2.54
CA GLY A 618 -19.96 19.81 1.91
C GLY A 618 -19.87 21.13 2.69
N THR A 619 -19.18 21.16 3.84
CA THR A 619 -18.94 22.41 4.59
C THR A 619 -17.52 22.89 4.37
N GLU A 620 -17.36 24.20 4.13
CA GLU A 620 -16.06 24.84 4.22
C GLU A 620 -15.51 24.76 5.65
N PRO A 621 -14.21 24.55 5.84
CA PRO A 621 -13.59 24.65 7.16
C PRO A 621 -13.88 26.02 7.77
N GLY A 622 -14.34 26.02 9.01
CA GLY A 622 -14.57 27.26 9.72
C GLY A 622 -16.02 27.75 9.73
N ALA A 623 -17.01 26.92 9.39
CA ALA A 623 -18.41 27.24 9.70
C ALA A 623 -18.54 27.54 11.18
N ALA A 624 -18.89 28.79 11.50
CA ALA A 624 -18.73 29.43 12.79
C ALA A 624 -19.26 28.60 13.99
N GLY A 625 -18.41 28.47 15.03
CA GLY A 625 -18.84 28.35 16.42
C GLY A 625 -19.53 27.08 16.88
N LYS A 626 -19.54 25.99 16.10
CA LYS A 626 -20.10 24.71 16.57
C LYS A 626 -19.19 24.10 17.65
N ALA A 627 -19.78 23.77 18.81
CA ALA A 627 -19.08 23.04 19.84
C ALA A 627 -18.64 21.66 19.31
N ILE A 628 -17.39 21.33 19.54
CA ILE A 628 -16.83 19.99 19.27
C ILE A 628 -17.05 19.17 20.53
N ALA A 629 -17.79 18.07 20.48
CA ALA A 629 -18.19 17.31 21.63
C ALA A 629 -17.91 15.80 21.45
N VAL A 630 -17.32 15.16 22.47
CA VAL A 630 -16.96 13.74 22.50
C VAL A 630 -17.53 13.07 23.75
N GLY A 631 -18.29 11.98 23.58
CA GLY A 631 -18.77 11.17 24.68
C GLY A 631 -17.62 10.36 25.30
N LEU A 632 -17.34 10.58 26.59
CA LEU A 632 -16.32 9.84 27.34
C LEU A 632 -16.92 8.56 27.90
N SER A 633 -16.32 7.40 27.59
CA SER A 633 -16.70 6.12 28.19
C SER A 633 -16.21 6.00 29.65
N SER A 634 -16.66 4.97 30.35
CA SER A 634 -16.15 4.62 31.69
C SER A 634 -14.66 4.31 31.73
N ASP A 635 -14.10 3.87 30.58
CA ASP A 635 -12.69 3.53 30.43
C ASP A 635 -11.75 4.72 30.42
N VAL A 636 -12.29 5.93 30.21
CA VAL A 636 -11.54 7.18 30.31
C VAL A 636 -11.56 7.67 31.74
N PRO A 637 -10.42 7.93 32.41
CA PRO A 637 -10.36 8.44 33.76
C PRO A 637 -11.16 9.73 33.97
N SER A 638 -11.56 10.02 35.22
CA SER A 638 -12.13 11.31 35.57
C SER A 638 -11.01 12.35 35.65
N ILE A 639 -10.93 13.20 34.66
CA ILE A 639 -9.93 14.26 34.56
C ILE A 639 -10.67 15.60 34.60
N GLU A 640 -10.21 16.52 35.41
CA GLU A 640 -10.85 17.82 35.61
C GLU A 640 -10.41 18.87 34.61
N ARG A 641 -9.12 18.82 34.19
CA ARG A 641 -8.53 19.80 33.29
C ARG A 641 -8.24 19.17 31.96
N TRP A 642 -8.81 19.77 30.92
CA TRP A 642 -8.56 19.40 29.54
C TRP A 642 -8.16 20.62 28.72
N ARG A 643 -7.20 20.45 27.86
CA ARG A 643 -6.70 21.47 26.95
C ARG A 643 -6.75 20.93 25.52
N GLU A 644 -7.27 21.72 24.59
CA GLU A 644 -7.08 21.45 23.18
C GLU A 644 -5.62 21.79 22.82
N VAL A 645 -4.92 20.82 22.25
CA VAL A 645 -3.45 20.85 22.16
C VAL A 645 -2.97 21.81 21.08
N LEU A 646 -3.70 21.91 19.96
CA LEU A 646 -3.27 22.67 18.79
C LEU A 646 -3.45 24.18 18.98
N CYS A 647 -4.39 24.62 19.82
CA CYS A 647 -4.58 26.05 20.11
C CYS A 647 -4.36 26.45 21.58
N GLY A 648 -4.17 25.48 22.45
CA GLY A 648 -3.94 25.75 23.88
C GLY A 648 -5.19 26.14 24.69
N GLU A 649 -6.37 26.24 24.07
CA GLU A 649 -7.62 26.61 24.74
C GLU A 649 -8.17 25.48 25.61
N SER A 650 -8.90 25.82 26.68
CA SER A 650 -9.50 24.86 27.61
C SER A 650 -10.74 24.18 27.02
N ALA A 651 -10.88 22.90 27.32
CA ALA A 651 -12.11 22.14 27.09
C ALA A 651 -12.74 21.73 28.43
N THR A 652 -14.06 21.55 28.46
CA THR A 652 -14.82 21.27 29.68
C THR A 652 -15.54 19.93 29.60
N VAL A 653 -15.65 19.25 30.74
CA VAL A 653 -16.45 18.01 30.86
C VAL A 653 -17.81 18.34 31.41
N ARG A 654 -18.86 18.09 30.63
CA ARG A 654 -20.26 18.14 31.08
C ARG A 654 -20.71 16.77 31.53
N LYS A 655 -21.34 16.71 32.69
CA LYS A 655 -21.98 15.50 33.24
C LYS A 655 -23.51 15.63 33.14
N ARG A 656 -24.16 14.61 32.60
CA ARG A 656 -25.61 14.51 32.55
C ARG A 656 -26.01 13.07 32.94
N GLY A 657 -26.35 12.87 34.22
CA GLY A 657 -26.47 11.54 34.80
C GLY A 657 -25.17 10.78 34.73
N ALA A 658 -25.18 9.56 34.20
CA ALA A 658 -23.98 8.73 33.96
C ALA A 658 -23.16 9.13 32.71
N THR A 659 -23.67 10.01 31.88
CA THR A 659 -22.98 10.40 30.64
C THR A 659 -22.03 11.56 30.91
N ARG A 660 -20.76 11.38 30.48
CA ARG A 660 -19.74 12.43 30.47
C ARG A 660 -19.46 12.84 29.02
N THR A 661 -19.42 14.14 28.78
CA THR A 661 -19.13 14.68 27.43
C THR A 661 -18.05 15.72 27.54
N LEU A 662 -16.94 15.55 26.83
CA LEU A 662 -15.90 16.55 26.66
C LEU A 662 -16.37 17.54 25.60
N GLU A 663 -16.50 18.80 25.94
CA GLU A 663 -16.92 19.89 25.03
C GLU A 663 -15.81 20.92 24.88
N PHE A 664 -15.56 21.29 23.64
CA PHE A 664 -14.67 22.36 23.25
C PHE A 664 -15.43 23.39 22.43
N ARG A 665 -15.28 24.66 22.81
CA ARG A 665 -15.84 25.79 22.09
C ARG A 665 -14.69 26.71 21.70
N PRO A 666 -14.18 26.58 20.44
CA PRO A 666 -13.08 27.42 19.99
C PRO A 666 -13.48 28.89 19.98
N SER A 667 -12.52 29.77 20.27
CA SER A 667 -12.71 31.24 20.28
C SER A 667 -13.08 31.83 18.90
N GLY A 668 -12.95 31.02 17.83
CA GLY A 668 -13.30 31.36 16.45
C GLY A 668 -13.65 30.13 15.63
N PRO A 669 -13.78 30.27 14.30
CA PRO A 669 -14.01 29.17 13.38
C PRO A 669 -12.87 28.16 13.46
N TRP A 670 -13.17 26.86 13.67
CA TRP A 670 -12.16 25.79 13.75
C TRP A 670 -11.78 25.30 12.36
N PRO A 671 -10.57 25.55 11.85
CA PRO A 671 -10.20 25.26 10.46
C PRO A 671 -9.62 23.87 10.24
N LEU A 672 -9.24 23.15 11.32
CA LEU A 672 -8.57 21.86 11.21
C LEU A 672 -9.58 20.69 11.15
N PRO A 673 -9.26 19.61 10.42
CA PRO A 673 -10.14 18.43 10.31
C PRO A 673 -10.10 17.54 11.54
N ILE A 674 -9.44 17.95 12.61
CA ILE A 674 -9.29 17.22 13.87
C ILE A 674 -9.21 18.18 15.05
N ALA A 675 -9.70 17.75 16.21
CA ALA A 675 -9.45 18.37 17.51
C ALA A 675 -8.79 17.35 18.44
N VAL A 676 -7.79 17.80 19.20
CA VAL A 676 -6.94 16.94 20.04
C VAL A 676 -6.89 17.48 21.45
N PHE A 677 -7.31 16.71 22.41
CA PHE A 677 -7.39 17.11 23.82
C PHE A 677 -6.42 16.31 24.67
N LEU A 678 -5.69 16.97 25.52
CA LEU A 678 -4.84 16.35 26.51
C LEU A 678 -5.40 16.66 27.90
N GLY A 679 -5.66 15.59 28.64
CA GLY A 679 -6.04 15.64 30.04
C GLY A 679 -4.90 15.13 30.91
N GLU A 680 -4.57 15.89 31.94
CA GLU A 680 -3.56 15.53 32.95
C GLU A 680 -4.26 15.08 34.18
N GLY A 681 -3.96 13.85 34.65
CA GLY A 681 -4.36 13.38 35.97
C GLY A 681 -3.72 14.24 37.04
N GLY A 682 -4.51 14.72 38.00
CA GLY A 682 -4.02 15.46 39.14
C GLY A 682 -3.26 14.57 40.10
#